data_bd82610118e9ecac664f6cf398d652be
#
_entry.id   bd82610118e9ecac664f6cf398d652be
#
_cell.length_a   1.000
_cell.length_b   1.000
_cell.length_c   1.000
_cell.angle_alpha   90.00
_cell.angle_beta   90.00
_cell.angle_gamma   90.00
#
_symmetry.space_group_name_H-M   'P 1'
#
loop_
_entity.id
_entity.type
_entity.pdbx_description
1 polymer ?
#
loop_
_entity_poly.entity_id
_entity_poly.type
_entity_poly.pdbx_seq_one_letter_code
_entity_poly.pdbx_strand_id
1 'polypeptide(L)'
;MSAKPGIPRNSLIWLLVAQVLVILPHLTHLPLWIIGLWLGCAGWRIQIFRMRARYPRSWTKALLMIGAGFGVYFSRGSLVGLEAGVVLLIAAFILKLVEMSTRRDALVLIFLGFFAVVTSYLFEDSLLAGLYSLLPVTALLAAMIGLQQSSLVTRPWPTVRLAGALLLQAVPLMLVLFLFFPRLPPLWSLPQAGDRGTTGLADHMAPGDIARLGRSAELAFRVSFDGEIPPRDQLYWRAVTFERFDGRRWSQSYASNVPQAPEWQALGEPLSYSVVMQPSGQPWLFALDVAQVASGGAQLMTDFHLQRRQPVTKPLMYRVTSWLDARREAIGAPESLARALQLPEQGNPRSRTWAAELRRSAQEPQAVVDALLRHFNREPYHYTLEPPPVGSDIVDDFLFQTRSGFCAHYAGAMTFVLRAAGIPARVVAGYQGGEVNPAGNYLSVHQFDAHAWVEYWVAERGWVSVDPTFQVAPERVEQGLEQALARERSFLADEPLSLLRFRDVGWMNTLRLRWDSLNYGWQRWILNYQDEQQSQMLQRWFGKLDGQALGLGLIAVLGLLTGILALVLFKPWRREKDVQQRQFDRFERLLARQGIRRHKGEGARSFAERAATEMPDQAPAIRAFVRLYEAQRYAQLPGPGEELSRALTNVRRAMPWRIAAPRRHS
;
A
#
# COMPACT_ATOMS: atom_id res chain seq x y z
N MET A 1 41.50 -20.40 -23.55
CA MET A 1 40.06 -20.15 -23.29
C MET A 1 39.93 -19.62 -21.86
N SER A 2 39.74 -18.31 -21.69
CA SER A 2 39.55 -17.69 -20.39
C SER A 2 38.24 -18.24 -19.78
N ALA A 3 38.32 -18.91 -18.62
CA ALA A 3 37.17 -19.38 -17.88
C ALA A 3 36.27 -18.18 -17.59
N LYS A 4 35.04 -18.17 -18.10
CA LYS A 4 34.04 -17.13 -17.78
C LYS A 4 33.93 -17.04 -16.25
N PRO A 5 34.13 -15.87 -15.65
CA PRO A 5 34.07 -15.72 -14.20
C PRO A 5 32.69 -16.16 -13.71
N GLY A 6 32.66 -17.26 -12.95
CA GLY A 6 31.45 -17.81 -12.38
C GLY A 6 30.79 -16.81 -11.42
N ILE A 7 29.48 -16.99 -11.15
CA ILE A 7 28.75 -16.15 -10.23
C ILE A 7 29.29 -16.41 -8.79
N PRO A 8 29.69 -15.36 -8.04
CA PRO A 8 30.21 -15.51 -6.68
C PRO A 8 29.15 -16.15 -5.75
N ARG A 9 29.62 -16.99 -4.82
CA ARG A 9 28.75 -17.69 -3.86
C ARG A 9 27.84 -16.75 -3.06
N ASN A 10 28.38 -15.62 -2.61
CA ASN A 10 27.62 -14.62 -1.85
C ASN A 10 26.45 -14.04 -2.65
N SER A 11 26.67 -13.73 -3.94
CA SER A 11 25.60 -13.23 -4.80
C SER A 11 24.50 -14.28 -4.98
N LEU A 12 24.86 -15.55 -5.17
CA LEU A 12 23.86 -16.62 -5.33
C LEU A 12 23.03 -16.82 -4.05
N ILE A 13 23.66 -16.78 -2.87
CA ILE A 13 22.94 -16.89 -1.59
C ILE A 13 21.91 -15.77 -1.47
N TRP A 14 22.32 -14.52 -1.70
CA TRP A 14 21.42 -13.38 -1.57
C TRP A 14 20.35 -13.34 -2.66
N LEU A 15 20.61 -13.87 -3.86
CA LEU A 15 19.58 -14.03 -4.90
C LEU A 15 18.51 -15.05 -4.50
N LEU A 16 18.90 -16.18 -3.90
CA LEU A 16 17.94 -17.17 -3.39
C LEU A 16 17.11 -16.61 -2.24
N VAL A 17 17.74 -15.91 -1.30
CA VAL A 17 17.04 -15.21 -0.21
C VAL A 17 16.09 -14.15 -0.77
N ALA A 18 16.54 -13.34 -1.74
CA ALA A 18 15.72 -12.32 -2.37
C ALA A 18 14.50 -12.92 -3.07
N GLN A 19 14.64 -14.08 -3.75
CA GLN A 19 13.49 -14.73 -4.38
C GLN A 19 12.43 -15.14 -3.35
N VAL A 20 12.83 -15.72 -2.21
CA VAL A 20 11.88 -16.04 -1.12
C VAL A 20 11.15 -14.78 -0.68
N LEU A 21 11.93 -13.73 -0.35
CA LEU A 21 11.37 -12.49 0.17
C LEU A 21 10.49 -11.74 -0.84
N VAL A 22 10.81 -11.81 -2.14
CA VAL A 22 9.99 -11.21 -3.21
C VAL A 22 8.70 -11.98 -3.44
N ILE A 23 8.75 -13.33 -3.39
CA ILE A 23 7.58 -14.18 -3.67
C ILE A 23 6.59 -14.18 -2.50
N LEU A 24 7.07 -14.07 -1.26
CA LEU A 24 6.25 -14.19 -0.04
C LEU A 24 5.01 -13.26 -0.01
N PRO A 25 5.09 -11.95 -0.33
CA PRO A 25 3.92 -11.07 -0.34
C PRO A 25 2.89 -11.43 -1.43
N HIS A 26 3.31 -12.13 -2.47
CA HIS A 26 2.44 -12.51 -3.57
C HIS A 26 1.73 -13.85 -3.36
N LEU A 27 2.05 -14.61 -2.29
CA LEU A 27 1.54 -15.98 -2.09
C LEU A 27 0.03 -16.09 -2.10
N THR A 28 -0.69 -15.10 -1.58
CA THR A 28 -2.15 -15.05 -1.58
C THR A 28 -2.75 -14.88 -2.98
N HIS A 29 -1.96 -14.35 -3.91
CA HIS A 29 -2.35 -14.07 -5.29
C HIS A 29 -1.69 -15.02 -6.31
N LEU A 30 -0.84 -15.95 -5.84
CA LEU A 30 -0.14 -16.89 -6.73
C LEU A 30 -0.80 -18.27 -6.70
N PRO A 31 -0.96 -18.92 -7.88
CA PRO A 31 -1.35 -20.32 -7.94
C PRO A 31 -0.30 -21.23 -7.29
N LEU A 32 -0.73 -22.31 -6.63
CA LEU A 32 0.17 -23.23 -5.92
C LEU A 32 1.30 -23.83 -6.78
N TRP A 33 1.07 -24.02 -8.08
CA TRP A 33 2.09 -24.55 -8.99
C TRP A 33 3.35 -23.65 -9.11
N ILE A 34 3.23 -22.34 -8.87
CA ILE A 34 4.37 -21.38 -8.83
C ILE A 34 5.35 -21.75 -7.71
N ILE A 35 4.85 -22.19 -6.55
CA ILE A 35 5.70 -22.63 -5.43
C ILE A 35 6.49 -23.87 -5.85
N GLY A 36 5.84 -24.84 -6.49
CA GLY A 36 6.51 -26.02 -7.04
C GLY A 36 7.57 -25.67 -8.09
N LEU A 37 7.25 -24.74 -8.98
CA LEU A 37 8.19 -24.23 -9.99
C LEU A 37 9.40 -23.59 -9.32
N TRP A 38 9.19 -22.75 -8.29
CA TRP A 38 10.27 -22.11 -7.56
C TRP A 38 11.17 -23.10 -6.86
N LEU A 39 10.62 -24.08 -6.11
CA LEU A 39 11.38 -25.11 -5.43
C LEU A 39 12.22 -25.94 -6.42
N GLY A 40 11.64 -26.34 -7.56
CA GLY A 40 12.35 -27.06 -8.62
C GLY A 40 13.50 -26.25 -9.21
N CYS A 41 13.26 -24.98 -9.55
CA CYS A 41 14.27 -24.10 -10.12
C CYS A 41 15.39 -23.76 -9.11
N ALA A 42 15.05 -23.49 -7.85
CA ALA A 42 16.02 -23.22 -6.80
C ALA A 42 16.89 -24.45 -6.52
N GLY A 43 16.26 -25.63 -6.40
CA GLY A 43 16.97 -26.91 -6.25
C GLY A 43 17.91 -27.21 -7.43
N TRP A 44 17.42 -27.02 -8.66
CA TRP A 44 18.24 -27.17 -9.87
C TRP A 44 19.43 -26.21 -9.87
N ARG A 45 19.20 -24.94 -9.53
CA ARG A 45 20.28 -23.95 -9.46
C ARG A 45 21.34 -24.29 -8.40
N ILE A 46 20.93 -24.79 -7.23
CA ILE A 46 21.85 -25.26 -6.19
C ILE A 46 22.67 -26.47 -6.70
N GLN A 47 22.05 -27.40 -7.43
CA GLN A 47 22.77 -28.54 -8.02
C GLN A 47 23.76 -28.10 -9.10
N ILE A 48 23.43 -27.12 -9.93
CA ILE A 48 24.38 -26.52 -10.88
C ILE A 48 25.57 -25.90 -10.13
N PHE A 49 25.30 -25.16 -9.06
CA PHE A 49 26.38 -24.56 -8.25
C PHE A 49 27.28 -25.62 -7.59
N ARG A 50 26.71 -26.76 -7.16
CA ARG A 50 27.46 -27.90 -6.63
C ARG A 50 28.13 -28.76 -7.70
N MET A 51 28.10 -28.33 -8.97
CA MET A 51 28.65 -29.08 -10.13
C MET A 51 28.03 -30.47 -10.33
N ARG A 52 26.81 -30.71 -9.81
CA ARG A 52 26.09 -31.98 -9.93
C ARG A 52 25.03 -31.98 -11.03
N ALA A 53 24.69 -30.81 -11.58
CA ALA A 53 23.75 -30.69 -12.68
C ALA A 53 24.30 -29.76 -13.78
N ARG A 54 23.80 -29.94 -15.01
CA ARG A 54 24.15 -29.12 -16.16
C ARG A 54 23.14 -27.96 -16.32
N TYR A 55 23.57 -26.87 -16.99
CA TYR A 55 22.67 -25.81 -17.37
C TYR A 55 21.60 -26.32 -18.33
N PRO A 56 20.34 -25.79 -18.26
CA PRO A 56 19.28 -26.21 -19.15
C PRO A 56 19.60 -25.87 -20.60
N ARG A 57 19.26 -26.78 -21.50
CA ARG A 57 19.37 -26.57 -22.94
C ARG A 57 18.31 -25.58 -23.42
N SER A 58 18.49 -24.95 -24.58
CA SER A 58 17.57 -23.94 -25.11
C SER A 58 16.12 -24.47 -25.23
N TRP A 59 15.93 -25.72 -25.67
CA TRP A 59 14.61 -26.34 -25.76
C TRP A 59 13.95 -26.54 -24.37
N THR A 60 14.72 -26.90 -23.33
CA THR A 60 14.19 -27.03 -21.94
C THR A 60 13.72 -25.69 -21.41
N LYS A 61 14.44 -24.61 -21.72
CA LYS A 61 14.03 -23.24 -21.34
C LYS A 61 12.72 -22.86 -22.04
N ALA A 62 12.63 -23.12 -23.35
CA ALA A 62 11.42 -22.86 -24.13
C ALA A 62 10.22 -23.66 -23.57
N LEU A 63 10.41 -24.94 -23.26
CA LEU A 63 9.38 -25.79 -22.68
C LEU A 63 8.89 -25.25 -21.33
N LEU A 64 9.81 -24.83 -20.45
CA LEU A 64 9.47 -24.25 -19.15
C LEU A 64 8.72 -22.92 -19.29
N MET A 65 9.12 -22.07 -20.24
CA MET A 65 8.41 -20.80 -20.52
C MET A 65 7.00 -21.04 -21.06
N ILE A 66 6.87 -21.94 -22.03
CA ILE A 66 5.57 -22.32 -22.60
C ILE A 66 4.70 -22.96 -21.52
N GLY A 67 5.25 -23.87 -20.72
CA GLY A 67 4.54 -24.50 -19.60
C GLY A 67 4.07 -23.49 -18.55
N ALA A 68 4.89 -22.48 -18.23
CA ALA A 68 4.49 -21.38 -17.35
C ALA A 68 3.34 -20.56 -17.96
N GLY A 69 3.41 -20.23 -19.26
CA GLY A 69 2.33 -19.55 -19.98
C GLY A 69 1.01 -20.33 -19.94
N PHE A 70 1.05 -21.64 -20.21
CA PHE A 70 -0.12 -22.51 -20.07
C PHE A 70 -0.63 -22.56 -18.62
N GLY A 71 0.27 -22.68 -17.64
CA GLY A 71 -0.09 -22.67 -16.22
C GLY A 71 -0.84 -21.39 -15.82
N VAL A 72 -0.41 -20.23 -16.32
CA VAL A 72 -1.11 -18.96 -16.10
C VAL A 72 -2.47 -18.96 -16.78
N TYR A 73 -2.54 -19.38 -18.05
CA TYR A 73 -3.80 -19.45 -18.79
C TYR A 73 -4.84 -20.34 -18.08
N PHE A 74 -4.45 -21.55 -17.67
CA PHE A 74 -5.37 -22.46 -16.97
C PHE A 74 -5.76 -21.99 -15.58
N SER A 75 -4.88 -21.28 -14.87
CA SER A 75 -5.17 -20.81 -13.51
C SER A 75 -5.93 -19.49 -13.45
N ARG A 76 -5.86 -18.66 -14.53
CA ARG A 76 -6.47 -17.31 -14.56
C ARG A 76 -7.47 -17.11 -15.71
N GLY A 77 -7.62 -18.07 -16.60
CA GLY A 77 -8.50 -17.97 -17.77
C GLY A 77 -8.03 -17.00 -18.86
N SER A 78 -6.97 -16.21 -18.60
CA SER A 78 -6.43 -15.20 -19.50
C SER A 78 -4.93 -15.00 -19.29
N LEU A 79 -4.20 -14.64 -20.35
CA LEU A 79 -2.81 -14.17 -20.27
C LEU A 79 -2.71 -12.64 -20.13
N VAL A 80 -3.84 -11.94 -20.25
CA VAL A 80 -3.91 -10.48 -20.20
C VAL A 80 -4.64 -10.07 -18.92
N GLY A 81 -4.13 -9.07 -18.24
CA GLY A 81 -4.69 -8.56 -16.98
C GLY A 81 -3.62 -8.42 -15.90
N LEU A 82 -3.95 -7.68 -14.82
CA LEU A 82 -3.03 -7.38 -13.75
C LEU A 82 -2.50 -8.64 -13.07
N GLU A 83 -3.41 -9.53 -12.65
CA GLU A 83 -3.05 -10.77 -11.96
C GLU A 83 -2.24 -11.72 -12.83
N ALA A 84 -2.68 -11.94 -14.09
CA ALA A 84 -1.94 -12.77 -15.04
C ALA A 84 -0.54 -12.18 -15.31
N GLY A 85 -0.43 -10.87 -15.47
CA GLY A 85 0.85 -10.17 -15.68
C GLY A 85 1.81 -10.34 -14.50
N VAL A 86 1.32 -10.25 -13.26
CA VAL A 86 2.15 -10.46 -12.07
C VAL A 86 2.59 -11.91 -11.94
N VAL A 87 1.70 -12.89 -12.18
CA VAL A 87 2.06 -14.31 -12.16
C VAL A 87 3.12 -14.63 -13.24
N LEU A 88 2.98 -14.06 -14.44
CA LEU A 88 3.99 -14.20 -15.52
C LEU A 88 5.33 -13.58 -15.13
N LEU A 89 5.33 -12.40 -14.51
CA LEU A 89 6.52 -11.72 -14.01
C LEU A 89 7.25 -12.57 -12.97
N ILE A 90 6.53 -13.09 -11.97
CA ILE A 90 7.10 -13.95 -10.93
C ILE A 90 7.62 -15.27 -11.54
N ALA A 91 6.88 -15.87 -12.48
CA ALA A 91 7.35 -17.06 -13.21
C ALA A 91 8.65 -16.76 -13.99
N ALA A 92 8.72 -15.63 -14.70
CA ALA A 92 9.94 -15.20 -15.40
C ALA A 92 11.11 -14.96 -14.43
N PHE A 93 10.86 -14.36 -13.26
CA PHE A 93 11.83 -14.16 -12.20
C PHE A 93 12.37 -15.49 -11.67
N ILE A 94 11.53 -16.49 -11.49
CA ILE A 94 11.91 -17.84 -11.05
C ILE A 94 12.72 -18.57 -12.15
N LEU A 95 12.24 -18.58 -13.38
CA LEU A 95 12.87 -19.29 -14.50
C LEU A 95 14.25 -18.67 -14.83
N LYS A 96 14.40 -17.36 -14.73
CA LYS A 96 15.67 -16.66 -14.96
C LYS A 96 16.77 -17.10 -14.00
N LEU A 97 16.45 -17.59 -12.79
CA LEU A 97 17.43 -18.13 -11.85
C LEU A 97 18.23 -19.31 -12.42
N VAL A 98 17.53 -20.25 -13.09
CA VAL A 98 18.16 -21.45 -13.67
C VAL A 98 18.92 -21.11 -14.93
N GLU A 99 18.43 -20.15 -15.71
CA GLU A 99 19.09 -19.69 -16.93
C GLU A 99 20.40 -18.92 -16.65
N MET A 100 20.50 -18.27 -15.50
CA MET A 100 21.59 -17.37 -15.14
C MET A 100 22.96 -18.04 -15.21
N SER A 101 23.79 -17.63 -16.18
CA SER A 101 25.15 -18.15 -16.40
C SER A 101 26.23 -17.07 -16.36
N THR A 102 25.88 -15.83 -16.60
CA THR A 102 26.79 -14.69 -16.67
C THR A 102 26.45 -13.64 -15.61
N ARG A 103 27.38 -12.70 -15.35
CA ARG A 103 27.12 -11.53 -14.49
C ARG A 103 25.98 -10.66 -15.04
N ARG A 104 25.86 -10.56 -16.36
CA ARG A 104 24.77 -9.83 -17.01
C ARG A 104 23.42 -10.48 -16.71
N ASP A 105 23.33 -11.82 -16.76
CA ASP A 105 22.09 -12.53 -16.45
C ASP A 105 21.69 -12.31 -14.98
N ALA A 106 22.68 -12.30 -14.06
CA ALA A 106 22.45 -12.02 -12.65
C ALA A 106 21.92 -10.60 -12.42
N LEU A 107 22.46 -9.60 -13.13
CA LEU A 107 21.93 -8.23 -13.07
C LEU A 107 20.51 -8.15 -13.59
N VAL A 108 20.18 -8.81 -14.70
CA VAL A 108 18.80 -8.88 -15.22
C VAL A 108 17.86 -9.49 -14.18
N LEU A 109 18.29 -10.57 -13.50
CA LEU A 109 17.50 -11.20 -12.44
C LEU A 109 17.29 -10.23 -11.26
N ILE A 110 18.31 -9.49 -10.83
CA ILE A 110 18.21 -8.50 -9.75
C ILE A 110 17.22 -7.38 -10.13
N PHE A 111 17.32 -6.82 -11.34
CA PHE A 111 16.40 -5.78 -11.80
C PHE A 111 14.96 -6.28 -11.91
N LEU A 112 14.78 -7.52 -12.39
CA LEU A 112 13.47 -8.17 -12.42
C LEU A 112 12.91 -8.35 -11.02
N GLY A 113 13.78 -8.66 -10.04
CA GLY A 113 13.43 -8.71 -8.61
C GLY A 113 12.97 -7.36 -8.06
N PHE A 114 13.68 -6.26 -8.36
CA PHE A 114 13.23 -4.92 -7.97
C PHE A 114 11.86 -4.58 -8.57
N PHE A 115 11.64 -4.91 -9.84
CA PHE A 115 10.35 -4.71 -10.47
C PHE A 115 9.24 -5.54 -9.81
N ALA A 116 9.54 -6.81 -9.47
CA ALA A 116 8.61 -7.67 -8.75
C ALA A 116 8.28 -7.15 -7.33
N VAL A 117 9.24 -6.53 -6.61
CA VAL A 117 8.94 -5.85 -5.33
C VAL A 117 7.93 -4.72 -5.54
N VAL A 118 8.09 -3.92 -6.59
CA VAL A 118 7.15 -2.82 -6.88
C VAL A 118 5.75 -3.33 -7.18
N THR A 119 5.61 -4.50 -7.85
CA THR A 119 4.29 -5.05 -8.17
C THR A 119 3.50 -5.53 -6.94
N SER A 120 4.15 -5.76 -5.78
CA SER A 120 3.42 -6.09 -4.55
C SER A 120 2.50 -4.96 -4.08
N TYR A 121 2.88 -3.70 -4.34
CA TYR A 121 2.07 -2.52 -4.00
C TYR A 121 0.81 -2.36 -4.88
N LEU A 122 0.66 -3.16 -5.92
CA LEU A 122 -0.60 -3.21 -6.68
C LEU A 122 -1.70 -3.97 -5.92
N PHE A 123 -1.33 -4.76 -4.92
CA PHE A 123 -2.24 -5.57 -4.12
C PHE A 123 -2.38 -5.07 -2.69
N GLU A 124 -1.31 -4.53 -2.11
CA GLU A 124 -1.28 -4.09 -0.71
C GLU A 124 -0.43 -2.83 -0.56
N ASP A 125 -1.02 -1.79 0.02
CA ASP A 125 -0.40 -0.46 0.22
C ASP A 125 -0.25 -0.09 1.72
N SER A 126 -0.29 -1.10 2.61
CA SER A 126 -0.18 -0.92 4.06
C SER A 126 1.23 -0.48 4.48
N LEU A 127 1.31 0.13 5.68
CA LEU A 127 2.61 0.44 6.32
C LEU A 127 3.48 -0.81 6.45
N LEU A 128 2.87 -1.97 6.76
CA LEU A 128 3.59 -3.23 6.90
C LEU A 128 4.22 -3.67 5.56
N ALA A 129 3.49 -3.56 4.46
CA ALA A 129 4.02 -3.84 3.12
C ALA A 129 5.21 -2.93 2.79
N GLY A 130 5.10 -1.63 3.15
CA GLY A 130 6.20 -0.67 3.01
C GLY A 130 7.46 -1.07 3.79
N LEU A 131 7.32 -1.41 5.07
CA LEU A 131 8.43 -1.85 5.92
C LEU A 131 9.00 -3.20 5.44
N TYR A 132 8.13 -4.13 5.07
CA TYR A 132 8.55 -5.44 4.57
C TYR A 132 9.39 -5.30 3.30
N SER A 133 9.04 -4.40 2.37
CA SER A 133 9.76 -4.22 1.10
C SER A 133 11.25 -3.87 1.28
N LEU A 134 11.64 -3.33 2.43
CA LEU A 134 13.04 -3.07 2.76
C LEU A 134 13.88 -4.36 2.82
N LEU A 135 13.27 -5.50 3.19
CA LEU A 135 13.96 -6.79 3.27
C LEU A 135 14.37 -7.32 1.88
N PRO A 136 13.43 -7.51 0.92
CA PRO A 136 13.82 -7.95 -0.43
C PRO A 136 14.70 -6.94 -1.16
N VAL A 137 14.51 -5.63 -0.97
CA VAL A 137 15.37 -4.60 -1.54
C VAL A 137 16.79 -4.73 -1.00
N THR A 138 16.96 -4.90 0.32
CA THR A 138 18.29 -5.11 0.94
C THR A 138 18.94 -6.39 0.42
N ALA A 139 18.20 -7.49 0.28
CA ALA A 139 18.72 -8.75 -0.25
C ALA A 139 19.16 -8.62 -1.73
N LEU A 140 18.39 -7.93 -2.58
CA LEU A 140 18.74 -7.65 -3.97
C LEU A 140 19.99 -6.76 -4.09
N LEU A 141 20.10 -5.72 -3.25
CA LEU A 141 21.30 -4.89 -3.16
C LEU A 141 22.50 -5.70 -2.70
N ALA A 142 22.34 -6.56 -1.69
CA ALA A 142 23.41 -7.47 -1.23
C ALA A 142 23.83 -8.43 -2.34
N ALA A 143 22.89 -8.96 -3.13
CA ALA A 143 23.20 -9.78 -4.30
C ALA A 143 23.99 -9.00 -5.36
N MET A 144 23.64 -7.75 -5.62
CA MET A 144 24.34 -6.87 -6.55
C MET A 144 25.76 -6.53 -6.10
N ILE A 145 25.94 -6.21 -4.81
CA ILE A 145 27.27 -6.00 -4.20
C ILE A 145 28.09 -7.29 -4.29
N GLY A 146 27.47 -8.44 -4.00
CA GLY A 146 28.10 -9.75 -4.07
C GLY A 146 28.66 -10.10 -5.46
N LEU A 147 28.05 -9.57 -6.55
CA LEU A 147 28.57 -9.73 -7.91
C LEU A 147 29.89 -9.01 -8.15
N GLN A 148 30.17 -7.94 -7.40
CA GLN A 148 31.41 -7.16 -7.51
C GLN A 148 32.53 -7.69 -6.58
N GLN A 149 32.19 -8.58 -5.65
CA GLN A 149 33.15 -9.16 -4.71
C GLN A 149 33.99 -10.25 -5.38
N SER A 150 35.18 -10.48 -4.82
CA SER A 150 36.02 -11.62 -5.18
C SER A 150 35.35 -12.93 -4.76
N SER A 151 35.55 -14.00 -5.53
CA SER A 151 35.10 -15.37 -5.19
C SER A 151 35.67 -15.92 -3.88
N LEU A 152 36.70 -15.29 -3.35
CA LEU A 152 37.33 -15.64 -2.06
C LEU A 152 36.52 -15.14 -0.84
N VAL A 153 35.62 -14.20 -1.02
CA VAL A 153 34.76 -13.69 0.07
C VAL A 153 33.66 -14.70 0.36
N THR A 154 33.76 -15.40 1.49
CA THR A 154 32.84 -16.48 1.86
C THR A 154 31.73 -16.05 2.83
N ARG A 155 31.93 -14.97 3.58
CA ARG A 155 30.98 -14.50 4.61
C ARG A 155 29.92 -13.58 4.01
N PRO A 156 28.61 -13.91 4.08
CA PRO A 156 27.53 -13.10 3.49
C PRO A 156 27.16 -11.89 4.34
N TRP A 157 27.41 -11.90 5.66
CA TRP A 157 26.99 -10.85 6.60
C TRP A 157 27.56 -9.44 6.33
N PRO A 158 28.85 -9.28 6.04
CA PRO A 158 29.38 -7.94 5.70
C PRO A 158 28.71 -7.33 4.46
N THR A 159 28.29 -8.16 3.51
CA THR A 159 27.64 -7.71 2.27
C THR A 159 26.26 -7.13 2.55
N VAL A 160 25.44 -7.77 3.39
CA VAL A 160 24.11 -7.25 3.74
C VAL A 160 24.22 -6.02 4.63
N ARG A 161 25.20 -5.97 5.54
CA ARG A 161 25.44 -4.76 6.35
C ARG A 161 25.79 -3.56 5.48
N LEU A 162 26.60 -3.75 4.45
CA LEU A 162 26.91 -2.69 3.47
C LEU A 162 25.67 -2.29 2.67
N ALA A 163 24.87 -3.27 2.21
CA ALA A 163 23.60 -2.99 1.52
C ALA A 163 22.64 -2.17 2.38
N GLY A 164 22.46 -2.54 3.64
CA GLY A 164 21.63 -1.78 4.60
C GLY A 164 22.17 -0.37 4.86
N ALA A 165 23.48 -0.19 4.96
CA ALA A 165 24.09 1.13 5.11
C ALA A 165 23.85 2.03 3.89
N LEU A 166 23.97 1.48 2.67
CA LEU A 166 23.65 2.22 1.44
C LEU A 166 22.16 2.58 1.35
N LEU A 167 21.28 1.67 1.74
CA LEU A 167 19.85 1.95 1.80
C LEU A 167 19.53 3.06 2.80
N LEU A 168 20.13 3.02 4.00
CA LEU A 168 19.97 4.08 4.99
C LEU A 168 20.48 5.44 4.49
N GLN A 169 21.60 5.45 3.76
CA GLN A 169 22.13 6.67 3.15
C GLN A 169 21.23 7.23 2.03
N ALA A 170 20.39 6.40 1.40
CA ALA A 170 19.44 6.85 0.40
C ALA A 170 18.19 7.52 1.00
N VAL A 171 17.89 7.32 2.31
CA VAL A 171 16.69 7.85 2.97
C VAL A 171 16.56 9.38 2.87
N PRO A 172 17.60 10.21 3.12
CA PRO A 172 17.47 11.66 2.98
C PRO A 172 17.07 12.08 1.56
N LEU A 173 17.67 11.45 0.54
CA LEU A 173 17.33 11.71 -0.86
C LEU A 173 15.90 11.27 -1.17
N MET A 174 15.47 10.12 -0.67
CA MET A 174 14.10 9.63 -0.82
C MET A 174 13.10 10.63 -0.22
N LEU A 175 13.36 11.16 0.99
CA LEU A 175 12.49 12.16 1.63
C LEU A 175 12.39 13.45 0.82
N VAL A 176 13.51 13.95 0.30
CA VAL A 176 13.51 15.13 -0.56
C VAL A 176 12.70 14.89 -1.83
N LEU A 177 12.90 13.75 -2.51
CA LEU A 177 12.13 13.42 -3.69
C LEU A 177 10.64 13.24 -3.37
N PHE A 178 10.31 12.61 -2.26
CA PHE A 178 8.92 12.42 -1.84
C PHE A 178 8.19 13.75 -1.62
N LEU A 179 8.84 14.73 -0.99
CA LEU A 179 8.24 16.02 -0.65
C LEU A 179 8.16 16.97 -1.85
N PHE A 180 9.18 16.99 -2.70
CA PHE A 180 9.36 18.04 -3.73
C PHE A 180 9.15 17.55 -5.16
N PHE A 181 9.21 16.23 -5.42
CA PHE A 181 9.01 15.74 -6.78
C PHE A 181 7.54 15.92 -7.20
N PRO A 182 7.25 16.63 -8.30
CA PRO A 182 5.87 16.88 -8.72
C PRO A 182 5.14 15.56 -9.01
N ARG A 183 3.91 15.45 -8.49
CA ARG A 183 3.04 14.29 -8.68
C ARG A 183 2.40 14.38 -10.06
N LEU A 184 2.94 13.65 -11.03
CA LEU A 184 2.35 13.58 -12.35
C LEU A 184 1.13 12.65 -12.32
N PRO A 185 0.01 13.02 -12.97
CA PRO A 185 -1.11 12.10 -13.13
C PRO A 185 -0.63 10.86 -13.92
N PRO A 186 -1.24 9.69 -13.71
CA PRO A 186 -0.84 8.48 -14.41
C PRO A 186 -1.01 8.67 -15.92
N LEU A 187 0.06 8.42 -16.68
CA LEU A 187 0.08 8.55 -18.14
C LEU A 187 -0.79 7.50 -18.84
N TRP A 188 -1.16 6.44 -18.15
CA TRP A 188 -2.06 5.38 -18.61
C TRP A 188 -2.87 4.85 -17.43
N SER A 189 -4.10 4.46 -17.70
CA SER A 189 -4.93 3.68 -16.80
C SER A 189 -4.78 2.20 -17.16
N LEU A 190 -4.35 1.37 -16.22
CA LEU A 190 -4.46 -0.08 -16.39
C LEU A 190 -5.96 -0.43 -16.45
N PRO A 191 -6.43 -1.20 -17.45
CA PRO A 191 -7.76 -1.75 -17.40
C PRO A 191 -7.85 -2.62 -16.15
N GLN A 192 -8.60 -2.18 -15.16
CA GLN A 192 -8.92 -3.06 -14.05
C GLN A 192 -9.95 -4.05 -14.58
N ALA A 193 -9.61 -5.34 -14.53
CA ALA A 193 -10.57 -6.39 -14.78
C ALA A 193 -11.74 -6.20 -13.82
N GLY A 194 -12.94 -5.99 -14.36
CA GLY A 194 -14.15 -5.67 -13.61
C GLY A 194 -14.69 -6.80 -12.72
N ASP A 195 -13.83 -7.74 -12.33
CA ASP A 195 -14.22 -8.97 -11.63
C ASP A 195 -13.51 -9.16 -10.27
N ARG A 196 -12.92 -8.10 -9.71
CA ARG A 196 -12.75 -8.12 -8.26
C ARG A 196 -14.15 -7.93 -7.71
N GLY A 197 -14.68 -8.96 -7.07
CA GLY A 197 -15.92 -8.86 -6.34
C GLY A 197 -15.87 -7.56 -5.55
N THR A 198 -16.71 -6.58 -5.92
CA THR A 198 -16.75 -5.29 -5.28
C THR A 198 -17.05 -5.54 -3.81
N THR A 199 -16.03 -5.43 -2.96
CA THR A 199 -16.22 -5.47 -1.52
C THR A 199 -16.95 -4.19 -1.16
N GLY A 200 -18.20 -4.31 -0.75
CA GLY A 200 -19.00 -3.16 -0.38
C GLY A 200 -20.45 -3.23 -0.91
N LEU A 201 -21.15 -2.13 -0.72
CA LEU A 201 -22.54 -1.99 -1.13
C LEU A 201 -22.67 -2.02 -2.66
N ALA A 202 -23.64 -2.80 -3.16
CA ALA A 202 -23.98 -2.88 -4.58
C ALA A 202 -24.98 -1.81 -5.00
N ASP A 203 -25.20 -1.65 -6.29
CA ASP A 203 -26.22 -0.77 -6.89
C ASP A 203 -27.66 -1.30 -6.75
N HIS A 204 -27.80 -2.45 -6.11
CA HIS A 204 -29.06 -3.08 -5.76
C HIS A 204 -28.98 -3.77 -4.42
N MET A 205 -30.12 -4.06 -3.82
CA MET A 205 -30.25 -4.78 -2.57
C MET A 205 -31.21 -5.95 -2.77
N ALA A 206 -30.67 -7.16 -2.77
CA ALA A 206 -31.45 -8.40 -2.77
C ALA A 206 -31.32 -9.10 -1.40
N PRO A 207 -32.22 -10.03 -1.08
CA PRO A 207 -32.08 -10.88 0.10
C PRO A 207 -30.71 -11.56 0.10
N GLY A 208 -29.93 -11.35 1.17
CA GLY A 208 -28.59 -11.95 1.34
C GLY A 208 -27.40 -11.03 1.04
N ASP A 209 -27.55 -9.96 0.29
CA ASP A 209 -26.41 -9.08 -0.09
C ASP A 209 -25.78 -8.40 1.13
N ILE A 210 -26.58 -7.75 1.97
CA ILE A 210 -26.06 -7.09 3.20
C ILE A 210 -25.60 -8.13 4.24
N ALA A 211 -26.23 -9.31 4.30
CA ALA A 211 -25.80 -10.37 5.21
C ALA A 211 -24.35 -10.82 4.94
N ARG A 212 -23.94 -10.87 3.68
CA ARG A 212 -22.56 -11.18 3.27
C ARG A 212 -21.58 -10.11 3.77
N LEU A 213 -21.95 -8.83 3.67
CA LEU A 213 -21.14 -7.74 4.21
C LEU A 213 -21.02 -7.82 5.74
N GLY A 214 -22.10 -8.20 6.44
CA GLY A 214 -22.10 -8.41 7.89
C GLY A 214 -21.09 -9.46 8.40
N ARG A 215 -20.51 -10.28 7.50
CA ARG A 215 -19.48 -11.29 7.82
C ARG A 215 -18.06 -10.86 7.52
N SER A 216 -17.85 -9.71 6.86
CA SER A 216 -16.55 -9.20 6.49
C SER A 216 -16.02 -8.16 7.47
N ALA A 217 -14.80 -8.37 7.95
CA ALA A 217 -14.05 -7.44 8.79
C ALA A 217 -13.29 -6.38 8.00
N GLU A 218 -13.38 -6.37 6.67
CA GLU A 218 -12.68 -5.40 5.83
C GLU A 218 -13.09 -3.98 6.19
N LEU A 219 -12.11 -3.08 6.16
CA LEU A 219 -12.34 -1.66 6.38
C LEU A 219 -13.07 -1.06 5.17
N ALA A 220 -14.17 -0.35 5.41
CA ALA A 220 -14.86 0.41 4.37
C ALA A 220 -14.28 1.84 4.26
N PHE A 221 -14.20 2.55 5.39
CA PHE A 221 -13.62 3.90 5.44
C PHE A 221 -13.27 4.30 6.88
N ARG A 222 -12.49 5.37 7.02
CA ARG A 222 -12.22 6.05 8.29
C ARG A 222 -12.65 7.49 8.24
N VAL A 223 -13.09 8.03 9.40
CA VAL A 223 -13.57 9.39 9.52
C VAL A 223 -12.86 10.10 10.66
N SER A 224 -12.31 11.28 10.39
CA SER A 224 -11.74 12.17 11.40
C SER A 224 -12.57 13.45 11.46
N PHE A 225 -13.24 13.67 12.58
CA PHE A 225 -14.03 14.88 12.82
C PHE A 225 -13.14 16.04 13.24
N ASP A 226 -13.55 17.26 12.88
CA ASP A 226 -12.84 18.48 13.33
C ASP A 226 -13.24 18.86 14.77
N GLY A 227 -14.37 18.35 15.25
CA GLY A 227 -14.91 18.51 16.59
C GLY A 227 -15.13 17.18 17.32
N GLU A 228 -16.13 17.15 18.19
CA GLU A 228 -16.55 15.94 18.89
C GLU A 228 -17.19 14.94 17.93
N ILE A 229 -16.96 13.66 18.21
CA ILE A 229 -17.59 12.57 17.45
C ILE A 229 -19.05 12.46 17.90
N PRO A 230 -20.04 12.54 16.97
CA PRO A 230 -21.43 12.37 17.33
C PRO A 230 -21.72 10.99 17.96
N PRO A 231 -22.79 10.87 18.76
CA PRO A 231 -23.25 9.58 19.28
C PRO A 231 -23.49 8.56 18.15
N ARG A 232 -23.26 7.29 18.46
CA ARG A 232 -23.32 6.20 17.47
C ARG A 232 -24.66 6.11 16.74
N ASP A 233 -25.76 6.35 17.44
CA ASP A 233 -27.14 6.35 16.92
C ASP A 233 -27.45 7.46 15.91
N GLN A 234 -26.58 8.47 15.80
CA GLN A 234 -26.65 9.53 14.79
C GLN A 234 -25.75 9.28 13.57
N LEU A 235 -24.89 8.26 13.60
CA LEU A 235 -23.90 7.97 12.57
C LEU A 235 -24.49 7.08 11.46
N TYR A 236 -25.39 7.63 10.65
CA TYR A 236 -25.92 6.99 9.44
C TYR A 236 -25.20 7.50 8.18
N TRP A 237 -24.28 6.70 7.66
CA TRP A 237 -23.45 7.00 6.51
C TRP A 237 -24.17 6.61 5.22
N ARG A 238 -24.80 7.56 4.57
CA ARG A 238 -25.52 7.35 3.31
C ARG A 238 -24.55 7.00 2.20
N ALA A 239 -24.87 5.96 1.42
CA ALA A 239 -24.15 5.57 0.21
C ALA A 239 -25.06 5.69 -1.02
N VAL A 240 -26.22 5.04 -0.98
CA VAL A 240 -27.10 4.87 -2.13
C VAL A 240 -28.55 4.78 -1.67
N THR A 241 -29.46 5.24 -2.55
CA THR A 241 -30.90 5.16 -2.31
C THR A 241 -31.56 4.26 -3.34
N PHE A 242 -32.43 3.36 -2.90
CA PHE A 242 -33.17 2.44 -3.77
C PHE A 242 -34.63 2.87 -3.88
N GLU A 243 -35.04 3.23 -5.08
CA GLU A 243 -36.38 3.72 -5.37
C GLU A 243 -37.26 2.71 -6.11
N ARG A 244 -36.65 1.75 -6.83
CA ARG A 244 -37.38 0.77 -7.64
C ARG A 244 -37.42 -0.58 -6.97
N PHE A 245 -38.60 -1.17 -6.88
CA PHE A 245 -38.81 -2.55 -6.41
C PHE A 245 -39.39 -3.41 -7.54
N ASP A 246 -38.74 -4.52 -7.87
CA ASP A 246 -39.18 -5.44 -8.92
C ASP A 246 -39.99 -6.65 -8.40
N GLY A 247 -40.26 -6.72 -7.10
CA GLY A 247 -40.90 -7.84 -6.42
C GLY A 247 -39.93 -8.68 -5.58
N ARG A 248 -38.59 -8.58 -5.85
CA ARG A 248 -37.56 -9.30 -5.13
C ARG A 248 -36.36 -8.42 -4.73
N ARG A 249 -36.03 -7.46 -5.58
CA ARG A 249 -34.87 -6.58 -5.41
C ARG A 249 -35.26 -5.12 -5.34
N TRP A 250 -34.55 -4.39 -4.52
CA TRP A 250 -34.54 -2.94 -4.52
C TRP A 250 -33.34 -2.45 -5.33
N SER A 251 -33.54 -1.49 -6.21
CA SER A 251 -32.51 -0.93 -7.09
C SER A 251 -32.62 0.57 -7.23
N GLN A 252 -31.52 1.21 -7.67
CA GLN A 252 -31.53 2.63 -7.99
C GLN A 252 -32.44 2.93 -9.17
N SER A 253 -33.01 4.13 -9.17
CA SER A 253 -33.67 4.69 -10.34
C SER A 253 -32.62 5.40 -11.21
N TYR A 254 -32.85 5.41 -12.55
CA TYR A 254 -32.02 6.21 -13.44
C TYR A 254 -32.08 7.72 -13.09
N ALA A 255 -33.19 8.19 -12.56
CA ALA A 255 -33.40 9.59 -12.16
C ALA A 255 -32.54 9.98 -10.93
N SER A 256 -32.21 9.04 -10.05
CA SER A 256 -31.30 9.30 -8.91
C SER A 256 -29.87 9.61 -9.33
N ASN A 257 -29.49 9.23 -10.54
CA ASN A 257 -28.15 9.48 -11.11
C ASN A 257 -28.07 10.77 -11.96
N VAL A 258 -29.11 11.60 -11.96
CA VAL A 258 -29.08 12.90 -12.63
C VAL A 258 -28.43 13.93 -11.71
N PRO A 259 -27.39 14.64 -12.14
CA PRO A 259 -26.72 15.65 -11.34
C PRO A 259 -27.55 16.93 -11.23
N GLN A 260 -28.59 16.88 -10.42
CA GLN A 260 -29.42 18.01 -10.06
C GLN A 260 -29.40 18.16 -8.55
N ALA A 261 -28.98 19.30 -8.05
CA ALA A 261 -28.97 19.57 -6.61
C ALA A 261 -30.42 19.55 -6.08
N PRO A 262 -30.72 18.70 -5.04
CA PRO A 262 -32.04 18.69 -4.44
C PRO A 262 -32.27 19.96 -3.62
N GLU A 263 -33.55 20.29 -3.39
CA GLU A 263 -33.94 21.38 -2.50
C GLU A 263 -33.79 20.92 -1.02
N TRP A 264 -33.09 21.69 -0.23
CA TRP A 264 -32.95 21.42 1.21
C TRP A 264 -32.66 22.69 2.01
N GLN A 265 -32.93 22.66 3.30
CA GLN A 265 -32.69 23.74 4.24
C GLN A 265 -32.01 23.18 5.51
N ALA A 266 -30.91 23.77 5.88
CA ALA A 266 -30.23 23.45 7.14
C ALA A 266 -31.08 23.93 8.34
N LEU A 267 -31.24 23.07 9.35
CA LEU A 267 -31.92 23.40 10.61
C LEU A 267 -30.93 23.39 11.78
N GLY A 268 -29.88 22.58 11.69
CA GLY A 268 -28.82 22.42 12.72
C GLY A 268 -27.47 22.98 12.28
N GLU A 269 -26.50 22.88 13.20
CA GLU A 269 -25.12 23.29 12.96
C GLU A 269 -24.39 22.34 11.99
N PRO A 270 -23.49 22.86 11.16
CA PRO A 270 -22.70 22.05 10.25
C PRO A 270 -21.66 21.23 10.97
N LEU A 271 -21.49 19.98 10.58
CA LEU A 271 -20.49 19.06 11.08
C LEU A 271 -19.42 18.82 10.00
N SER A 272 -18.20 19.24 10.24
CA SER A 272 -17.08 19.07 9.29
C SER A 272 -16.18 17.90 9.67
N TYR A 273 -15.84 17.09 8.69
CA TYR A 273 -14.98 15.92 8.86
C TYR A 273 -14.27 15.52 7.56
N SER A 274 -13.21 14.72 7.70
CA SER A 274 -12.46 14.13 6.61
C SER A 274 -12.69 12.64 6.56
N VAL A 275 -12.92 12.10 5.37
CA VAL A 275 -13.14 10.66 5.13
C VAL A 275 -11.97 10.11 4.32
N VAL A 276 -11.41 8.96 4.75
CA VAL A 276 -10.47 8.15 3.98
C VAL A 276 -11.17 6.86 3.60
N MET A 277 -11.66 6.81 2.36
CA MET A 277 -12.46 5.71 1.81
C MET A 277 -11.54 4.69 1.14
N GLN A 278 -11.82 3.39 1.38
CA GLN A 278 -11.19 2.30 0.66
C GLN A 278 -11.76 2.14 -0.75
N PRO A 279 -11.05 1.51 -1.69
CA PRO A 279 -11.55 1.27 -3.04
C PRO A 279 -12.83 0.43 -3.01
N SER A 280 -13.93 0.99 -3.48
CA SER A 280 -15.23 0.31 -3.54
C SER A 280 -15.62 -0.15 -4.96
N GLY A 281 -14.92 0.35 -6.00
CA GLY A 281 -15.33 0.16 -7.38
C GLY A 281 -16.60 0.93 -7.78
N GLN A 282 -17.19 1.68 -6.84
CA GLN A 282 -18.45 2.39 -7.02
C GLN A 282 -18.22 3.92 -7.10
N PRO A 283 -19.11 4.68 -7.74
CA PRO A 283 -18.96 6.12 -7.91
C PRO A 283 -19.44 6.94 -6.71
N TRP A 284 -20.19 6.37 -5.77
CA TRP A 284 -20.72 7.10 -4.61
C TRP A 284 -19.71 7.22 -3.46
N LEU A 285 -19.86 8.31 -2.69
CA LEU A 285 -19.10 8.59 -1.49
C LEU A 285 -20.01 8.49 -0.25
N PHE A 286 -19.42 8.19 0.89
CA PHE A 286 -20.14 8.09 2.16
C PHE A 286 -20.19 9.43 2.88
N ALA A 287 -21.37 9.82 3.35
CA ALA A 287 -21.54 11.02 4.15
C ALA A 287 -22.75 10.88 5.09
N LEU A 288 -22.75 11.67 6.16
CA LEU A 288 -23.88 11.78 7.08
C LEU A 288 -24.96 12.65 6.43
N ASP A 289 -26.17 12.18 6.48
CA ASP A 289 -27.43 12.83 6.06
C ASP A 289 -27.30 13.74 4.81
N VAL A 290 -27.46 15.07 4.94
CA VAL A 290 -27.27 16.03 3.84
C VAL A 290 -25.85 16.55 3.87
N ALA A 291 -25.12 16.41 2.77
CA ALA A 291 -23.70 16.69 2.76
C ALA A 291 -23.26 17.53 1.56
N GLN A 292 -22.26 18.37 1.79
CA GLN A 292 -21.51 19.09 0.76
C GLN A 292 -20.06 18.68 0.80
N VAL A 293 -19.46 18.44 -0.36
CA VAL A 293 -18.06 18.04 -0.48
C VAL A 293 -17.22 19.26 -0.80
N ALA A 294 -16.23 19.53 0.04
CA ALA A 294 -15.27 20.62 -0.18
C ALA A 294 -14.15 20.23 -1.17
N SER A 295 -13.86 18.92 -1.32
CA SER A 295 -12.81 18.41 -2.20
C SER A 295 -13.18 17.01 -2.71
N GLY A 296 -12.60 16.56 -3.85
CA GLY A 296 -12.83 15.21 -4.35
C GLY A 296 -13.77 15.09 -5.55
N GLY A 297 -14.31 16.20 -6.07
CA GLY A 297 -15.07 16.25 -7.34
C GLY A 297 -16.37 15.46 -7.34
N ALA A 298 -17.04 15.35 -6.17
CA ALA A 298 -18.35 14.74 -6.05
C ALA A 298 -19.46 15.80 -6.03
N GLN A 299 -20.67 15.39 -6.40
CA GLN A 299 -21.87 16.21 -6.44
C GLN A 299 -22.95 15.57 -5.59
N LEU A 300 -23.79 16.40 -4.96
CA LEU A 300 -25.00 15.94 -4.27
C LEU A 300 -26.06 15.64 -5.34
N MET A 301 -26.59 14.42 -5.30
CA MET A 301 -27.60 13.93 -6.23
C MET A 301 -29.01 14.17 -5.69
N THR A 302 -30.03 13.99 -6.55
CA THR A 302 -31.44 14.24 -6.20
C THR A 302 -31.96 13.46 -5.00
N ASP A 303 -31.38 12.30 -4.71
CA ASP A 303 -31.73 11.45 -3.57
C ASP A 303 -30.81 11.66 -2.35
N PHE A 304 -30.04 12.75 -2.35
CA PHE A 304 -29.13 13.17 -1.28
C PHE A 304 -27.88 12.27 -1.10
N HIS A 305 -27.56 11.37 -2.05
CA HIS A 305 -26.25 10.72 -2.03
C HIS A 305 -25.18 11.57 -2.72
N LEU A 306 -23.93 11.36 -2.35
CA LEU A 306 -22.79 11.99 -3.01
C LEU A 306 -22.24 11.09 -4.10
N GLN A 307 -22.10 11.61 -5.34
CA GLN A 307 -21.61 10.84 -6.48
C GLN A 307 -20.46 11.54 -7.19
N ARG A 308 -19.45 10.77 -7.59
CA ARG A 308 -18.34 11.17 -8.46
C ARG A 308 -18.61 10.74 -9.88
N ARG A 309 -17.92 11.40 -10.83
CA ARG A 309 -17.93 10.96 -12.25
C ARG A 309 -17.21 9.63 -12.47
N GLN A 310 -16.21 9.30 -11.65
CA GLN A 310 -15.41 8.09 -11.77
C GLN A 310 -15.54 7.23 -10.52
N PRO A 311 -15.55 5.88 -10.67
CA PRO A 311 -15.55 4.97 -9.55
C PRO A 311 -14.32 5.16 -8.64
N VAL A 312 -14.48 4.84 -7.36
CA VAL A 312 -13.39 4.85 -6.37
C VAL A 312 -12.60 3.56 -6.50
N THR A 313 -11.51 3.61 -7.26
CA THR A 313 -10.64 2.45 -7.56
C THR A 313 -9.34 2.46 -6.75
N LYS A 314 -9.08 3.56 -6.02
CA LYS A 314 -7.92 3.75 -5.13
C LYS A 314 -8.40 4.38 -3.83
N PRO A 315 -7.64 4.25 -2.72
CA PRO A 315 -7.96 4.97 -1.50
C PRO A 315 -8.16 6.45 -1.79
N LEU A 316 -9.26 7.01 -1.30
CA LEU A 316 -9.67 8.38 -1.58
C LEU A 316 -9.89 9.13 -0.28
N MET A 317 -9.21 10.27 -0.14
CA MET A 317 -9.47 11.22 0.94
C MET A 317 -10.31 12.37 0.39
N TYR A 318 -11.39 12.70 1.11
CA TYR A 318 -12.23 13.86 0.80
C TYR A 318 -12.71 14.51 2.09
N ARG A 319 -13.04 15.81 2.00
CA ARG A 319 -13.55 16.60 3.12
C ARG A 319 -15.03 16.91 2.88
N VAL A 320 -15.81 16.72 3.93
CA VAL A 320 -17.27 16.85 3.91
C VAL A 320 -17.72 17.77 5.02
N THR A 321 -18.75 18.57 4.72
CA THR A 321 -19.56 19.25 5.71
C THR A 321 -20.99 18.70 5.60
N SER A 322 -21.51 18.16 6.71
CA SER A 322 -22.85 17.56 6.78
C SER A 322 -23.75 18.29 7.77
N TRP A 323 -25.04 18.24 7.54
CA TRP A 323 -26.08 18.71 8.44
C TRP A 323 -26.97 17.52 8.82
N LEU A 324 -26.90 17.13 10.10
CA LEU A 324 -27.66 16.01 10.65
C LEU A 324 -29.16 16.38 10.83
N ASP A 325 -29.45 17.66 10.98
CA ASP A 325 -30.80 18.19 11.01
C ASP A 325 -31.00 19.12 9.79
N ALA A 326 -31.75 18.61 8.83
CA ALA A 326 -32.02 19.30 7.59
C ALA A 326 -33.43 18.95 7.05
N ARG A 327 -34.13 19.95 6.56
CA ARG A 327 -35.38 19.75 5.83
C ARG A 327 -35.07 19.43 4.37
N ARG A 328 -35.53 18.27 3.90
CA ARG A 328 -35.21 17.72 2.57
C ARG A 328 -36.41 17.62 1.68
N GLU A 329 -36.48 18.40 0.60
CA GLU A 329 -37.61 18.45 -0.38
C GLU A 329 -38.97 18.63 0.30
N ALA A 330 -39.15 19.72 1.04
CA ALA A 330 -40.39 20.00 1.77
C ALA A 330 -41.64 20.06 0.88
N ILE A 331 -41.53 20.56 -0.35
CA ILE A 331 -42.62 20.65 -1.33
C ILE A 331 -42.79 19.35 -2.11
N GLY A 332 -41.69 18.60 -2.34
CA GLY A 332 -41.69 17.34 -3.08
C GLY A 332 -42.02 17.46 -4.55
N ALA A 333 -41.12 17.08 -5.44
CA ALA A 333 -41.40 17.04 -6.86
C ALA A 333 -42.37 15.90 -7.18
N PRO A 334 -43.47 16.14 -7.94
CA PRO A 334 -44.49 15.12 -8.24
C PRO A 334 -43.90 13.83 -8.83
N GLU A 335 -42.91 13.94 -9.69
CA GLU A 335 -42.24 12.78 -10.31
C GLU A 335 -41.39 11.99 -9.33
N SER A 336 -40.72 12.65 -8.39
CA SER A 336 -39.96 11.99 -7.32
C SER A 336 -40.87 11.21 -6.38
N LEU A 337 -41.97 11.83 -5.96
CA LEU A 337 -42.96 11.19 -5.10
C LEU A 337 -43.69 10.02 -5.80
N ALA A 338 -44.00 10.15 -7.09
CA ALA A 338 -44.61 9.07 -7.88
C ALA A 338 -43.67 7.84 -7.99
N ARG A 339 -42.38 8.08 -8.20
CA ARG A 339 -41.38 6.99 -8.17
C ARG A 339 -41.31 6.34 -6.80
N ALA A 340 -41.37 7.11 -5.73
CA ALA A 340 -41.34 6.62 -4.36
C ALA A 340 -42.62 5.90 -3.91
N LEU A 341 -43.65 5.84 -4.76
CA LEU A 341 -44.86 5.03 -4.59
C LEU A 341 -44.85 3.76 -5.45
N GLN A 342 -43.88 3.58 -6.35
CA GLN A 342 -43.85 2.47 -7.29
C GLN A 342 -43.78 1.13 -6.60
N LEU A 343 -44.67 0.21 -6.94
CA LEU A 343 -44.71 -1.19 -6.58
C LEU A 343 -45.09 -2.03 -7.79
N PRO A 344 -44.68 -3.31 -7.86
CA PRO A 344 -45.22 -4.25 -8.87
C PRO A 344 -46.75 -4.34 -8.74
N GLU A 345 -47.43 -4.60 -9.82
CA GLU A 345 -48.89 -4.73 -9.83
C GLU A 345 -49.37 -5.92 -8.98
N GLN A 346 -48.60 -6.97 -8.95
CA GLN A 346 -48.90 -8.22 -8.24
C GLN A 346 -47.90 -8.52 -7.14
N GLY A 347 -48.21 -9.49 -6.31
CA GLY A 347 -47.35 -10.00 -5.21
C GLY A 347 -47.62 -9.34 -3.85
N ASN A 348 -47.32 -10.07 -2.81
CA ASN A 348 -47.45 -9.71 -1.41
C ASN A 348 -48.90 -9.27 -1.01
N PRO A 349 -49.94 -10.07 -1.27
CA PRO A 349 -51.33 -9.66 -1.10
C PRO A 349 -51.69 -9.39 0.39
N ARG A 350 -51.11 -10.11 1.33
CA ARG A 350 -51.37 -9.90 2.78
C ARG A 350 -50.81 -8.56 3.24
N SER A 351 -49.59 -8.20 2.81
CA SER A 351 -48.97 -6.91 3.10
C SER A 351 -49.76 -5.76 2.52
N ARG A 352 -50.30 -5.90 1.32
CA ARG A 352 -51.17 -4.89 0.71
C ARG A 352 -52.47 -4.70 1.46
N THR A 353 -53.13 -5.79 1.86
CA THR A 353 -54.33 -5.74 2.68
C THR A 353 -54.08 -5.05 4.01
N TRP A 354 -53.01 -5.46 4.67
CA TRP A 354 -52.61 -4.84 5.94
C TRP A 354 -52.26 -3.36 5.81
N ALA A 355 -51.55 -2.95 4.75
CA ALA A 355 -51.29 -1.55 4.46
C ALA A 355 -52.57 -0.71 4.30
N ALA A 356 -53.57 -1.26 3.60
CA ALA A 356 -54.86 -0.61 3.46
C ALA A 356 -55.62 -0.47 4.78
N GLU A 357 -55.51 -1.46 5.68
CA GLU A 357 -56.03 -1.41 7.03
C GLU A 357 -55.37 -0.35 7.90
N LEU A 358 -53.99 -0.31 7.87
CA LEU A 358 -53.24 0.71 8.56
C LEU A 358 -53.59 2.12 8.08
N ARG A 359 -53.78 2.31 6.77
CA ARG A 359 -54.15 3.62 6.19
C ARG A 359 -55.56 4.06 6.60
N ARG A 360 -56.48 3.12 6.73
CA ARG A 360 -57.83 3.41 7.23
C ARG A 360 -57.85 3.79 8.71
N SER A 361 -56.98 3.21 9.49
CA SER A 361 -56.88 3.46 10.96
C SER A 361 -56.07 4.73 11.29
N ALA A 362 -55.17 5.16 10.39
CA ALA A 362 -54.29 6.28 10.61
C ALA A 362 -54.13 7.12 9.33
N GLN A 363 -54.70 8.32 9.36
CA GLN A 363 -54.66 9.22 8.18
C GLN A 363 -53.32 9.93 8.01
N GLU A 364 -52.64 10.28 9.07
CA GLU A 364 -51.34 10.92 9.03
C GLU A 364 -50.22 9.91 8.75
N PRO A 365 -49.26 10.22 7.83
CA PRO A 365 -48.14 9.33 7.53
C PRO A 365 -47.34 8.91 8.77
N GLN A 366 -47.11 9.83 9.69
CA GLN A 366 -46.38 9.55 10.93
C GLN A 366 -47.08 8.47 11.78
N ALA A 367 -48.42 8.55 11.89
CA ALA A 367 -49.19 7.57 12.69
C ALA A 367 -49.16 6.16 12.08
N VAL A 368 -49.07 6.04 10.73
CA VAL A 368 -48.83 4.74 10.07
C VAL A 368 -47.45 4.21 10.36
N VAL A 369 -46.44 5.07 10.28
CA VAL A 369 -45.04 4.71 10.63
C VAL A 369 -44.96 4.24 12.08
N ASP A 370 -45.53 4.96 13.03
CA ASP A 370 -45.56 4.59 14.46
C ASP A 370 -46.29 3.26 14.71
N ALA A 371 -47.33 2.97 13.94
CA ALA A 371 -48.05 1.68 14.03
C ALA A 371 -47.17 0.52 13.52
N LEU A 372 -46.43 0.71 12.43
CA LEU A 372 -45.46 -0.26 11.92
C LEU A 372 -44.30 -0.51 12.89
N LEU A 373 -43.74 0.56 13.46
CA LEU A 373 -42.68 0.44 14.46
C LEU A 373 -43.15 -0.31 15.72
N ARG A 374 -44.37 0.00 16.23
CA ARG A 374 -44.96 -0.73 17.34
C ARG A 374 -45.23 -2.21 17.02
N HIS A 375 -45.58 -2.53 15.77
CA HIS A 375 -45.76 -3.90 15.32
C HIS A 375 -44.45 -4.66 15.37
N PHE A 376 -43.36 -4.12 14.82
CA PHE A 376 -42.02 -4.72 14.88
C PHE A 376 -41.52 -4.90 16.32
N ASN A 377 -41.86 -4.00 17.24
CA ASN A 377 -41.43 -4.07 18.63
C ASN A 377 -42.23 -5.12 19.43
N ARG A 378 -43.54 -5.30 19.16
CA ARG A 378 -44.43 -6.16 19.94
C ARG A 378 -44.45 -7.61 19.49
N GLU A 379 -44.32 -7.82 18.17
CA GLU A 379 -44.34 -9.15 17.59
C GLU A 379 -42.96 -9.82 17.70
N PRO A 380 -42.88 -11.16 17.72
CA PRO A 380 -41.62 -11.89 17.92
C PRO A 380 -40.76 -11.88 16.66
N TYR A 381 -40.23 -10.71 16.30
CA TYR A 381 -39.24 -10.56 15.24
C TYR A 381 -37.83 -10.81 15.76
N HIS A 382 -36.99 -11.42 14.95
CA HIS A 382 -35.62 -11.76 15.29
C HIS A 382 -34.62 -11.17 14.28
N TYR A 383 -33.56 -10.54 14.79
CA TYR A 383 -32.46 -10.07 13.96
C TYR A 383 -31.43 -11.19 13.78
N THR A 384 -31.13 -11.59 12.52
CA THR A 384 -30.19 -12.66 12.17
C THR A 384 -29.59 -12.41 10.79
N LEU A 385 -28.30 -12.78 10.59
CA LEU A 385 -27.66 -12.80 9.28
C LEU A 385 -27.95 -14.10 8.49
N GLU A 386 -28.65 -15.07 9.10
CA GLU A 386 -28.98 -16.35 8.49
C GLU A 386 -30.51 -16.54 8.46
N PRO A 387 -31.27 -15.67 7.75
CA PRO A 387 -32.69 -15.79 7.68
C PRO A 387 -33.10 -17.07 6.93
N PRO A 388 -34.25 -17.65 7.28
CA PRO A 388 -34.85 -18.74 6.51
C PRO A 388 -35.11 -18.31 5.06
N PRO A 389 -35.05 -19.23 4.09
CA PRO A 389 -35.37 -18.92 2.70
C PRO A 389 -36.82 -18.47 2.54
N VAL A 390 -37.05 -17.50 1.66
CA VAL A 390 -38.39 -16.95 1.33
C VAL A 390 -38.79 -17.32 -0.10
N GLY A 391 -40.07 -17.40 -0.33
CA GLY A 391 -40.68 -17.72 -1.64
C GLY A 391 -40.73 -16.53 -2.60
N SER A 392 -41.80 -16.44 -3.40
CA SER A 392 -42.06 -15.36 -4.35
C SER A 392 -42.57 -14.08 -3.69
N ASP A 393 -43.40 -14.23 -2.66
CA ASP A 393 -44.00 -13.14 -1.91
C ASP A 393 -43.13 -12.79 -0.69
N ILE A 394 -41.93 -12.27 -0.96
CA ILE A 394 -40.84 -12.10 0.03
C ILE A 394 -41.22 -11.23 1.21
N VAL A 395 -42.11 -10.24 1.01
CA VAL A 395 -42.54 -9.33 2.07
C VAL A 395 -43.58 -9.99 2.95
N ASP A 396 -44.53 -10.73 2.35
CA ASP A 396 -45.51 -11.51 3.11
C ASP A 396 -44.85 -12.60 3.94
N ASP A 397 -43.92 -13.34 3.33
CA ASP A 397 -43.17 -14.40 4.00
C ASP A 397 -42.36 -13.84 5.21
N PHE A 398 -41.71 -12.71 5.00
CA PHE A 398 -40.97 -12.06 6.10
C PHE A 398 -41.88 -11.56 7.19
N LEU A 399 -42.92 -10.79 6.87
CA LEU A 399 -43.77 -10.15 7.88
C LEU A 399 -44.65 -11.12 8.65
N PHE A 400 -45.13 -12.19 8.01
CA PHE A 400 -46.19 -13.02 8.59
C PHE A 400 -45.78 -14.48 8.86
N GLN A 401 -44.64 -14.94 8.29
CA GLN A 401 -44.21 -16.33 8.44
C GLN A 401 -42.86 -16.42 9.17
N THR A 402 -41.78 -15.93 8.57
CA THR A 402 -40.41 -16.14 9.08
C THR A 402 -40.08 -15.22 10.25
N ARG A 403 -40.50 -13.96 10.18
CA ARG A 403 -40.21 -12.89 11.15
C ARG A 403 -38.75 -12.80 11.58
N SER A 404 -37.87 -13.33 10.75
CA SER A 404 -36.44 -13.43 10.99
C SER A 404 -35.67 -12.87 9.83
N GLY A 405 -34.77 -11.91 10.09
CA GLY A 405 -34.03 -11.24 9.05
C GLY A 405 -33.07 -10.20 9.59
N PHE A 406 -32.41 -9.46 8.70
CA PHE A 406 -31.51 -8.37 9.01
C PHE A 406 -32.05 -7.05 8.46
N CYS A 407 -31.34 -5.93 8.65
CA CYS A 407 -31.79 -4.56 8.35
C CYS A 407 -32.46 -4.41 6.97
N ALA A 408 -31.97 -5.08 5.92
CA ALA A 408 -32.56 -5.02 4.58
C ALA A 408 -33.98 -5.60 4.51
N HIS A 409 -34.30 -6.64 5.30
CA HIS A 409 -35.64 -7.21 5.37
C HIS A 409 -36.63 -6.25 6.04
N TYR A 410 -36.23 -5.67 7.17
CA TYR A 410 -37.03 -4.70 7.90
C TYR A 410 -37.28 -3.43 7.10
N ALA A 411 -36.20 -2.84 6.54
CA ALA A 411 -36.29 -1.64 5.73
C ALA A 411 -37.10 -1.87 4.44
N GLY A 412 -36.84 -2.98 3.74
CA GLY A 412 -37.57 -3.32 2.51
C GLY A 412 -39.05 -3.57 2.75
N ALA A 413 -39.41 -4.34 3.81
CA ALA A 413 -40.80 -4.63 4.16
C ALA A 413 -41.54 -3.37 4.61
N MET A 414 -40.91 -2.54 5.45
CA MET A 414 -41.54 -1.28 5.89
C MET A 414 -41.78 -0.35 4.70
N THR A 415 -40.79 -0.18 3.81
CA THR A 415 -40.94 0.63 2.58
C THR A 415 -42.07 0.11 1.71
N PHE A 416 -42.18 -1.21 1.53
CA PHE A 416 -43.28 -1.81 0.76
C PHE A 416 -44.65 -1.46 1.35
N VAL A 417 -44.82 -1.67 2.67
CA VAL A 417 -46.09 -1.40 3.35
C VAL A 417 -46.48 0.09 3.31
N LEU A 418 -45.51 1.00 3.49
CA LEU A 418 -45.71 2.44 3.36
C LEU A 418 -46.18 2.82 1.96
N ARG A 419 -45.53 2.30 0.91
CA ARG A 419 -45.93 2.53 -0.49
C ARG A 419 -47.32 1.98 -0.78
N ALA A 420 -47.61 0.78 -0.31
CA ALA A 420 -48.96 0.17 -0.43
C ALA A 420 -50.03 0.94 0.34
N ALA A 421 -49.65 1.65 1.39
CA ALA A 421 -50.53 2.59 2.12
C ALA A 421 -50.62 3.98 1.45
N GLY A 422 -49.99 4.18 0.29
CA GLY A 422 -49.99 5.47 -0.43
C GLY A 422 -49.03 6.52 0.17
N ILE A 423 -48.07 6.13 0.96
CA ILE A 423 -47.03 7.00 1.55
C ILE A 423 -45.75 6.84 0.74
N PRO A 424 -45.25 7.93 0.10
CA PRO A 424 -43.98 7.85 -0.62
C PRO A 424 -42.86 7.45 0.33
N ALA A 425 -42.13 6.39 -0.01
CA ALA A 425 -41.05 5.86 0.82
C ALA A 425 -39.94 5.25 -0.04
N ARG A 426 -38.71 5.21 0.46
CA ARG A 426 -37.54 4.65 -0.20
C ARG A 426 -36.59 3.98 0.78
N VAL A 427 -35.82 3.01 0.30
CA VAL A 427 -34.78 2.36 1.10
C VAL A 427 -33.49 3.11 0.89
N VAL A 428 -32.80 3.42 1.96
CA VAL A 428 -31.44 3.97 1.93
C VAL A 428 -30.48 2.89 2.40
N ALA A 429 -29.40 2.67 1.68
CA ALA A 429 -28.32 1.79 2.07
C ALA A 429 -27.02 2.57 2.31
N GLY A 430 -26.27 2.10 3.27
CA GLY A 430 -25.03 2.74 3.69
C GLY A 430 -24.39 1.95 4.83
N TYR A 431 -23.86 2.69 5.81
CA TYR A 431 -23.30 2.11 7.02
C TYR A 431 -23.87 2.82 8.24
N GLN A 432 -23.85 2.14 9.40
CA GLN A 432 -24.35 2.72 10.65
C GLN A 432 -23.33 2.50 11.76
N GLY A 433 -22.96 3.59 12.45
CA GLY A 433 -22.01 3.58 13.56
C GLY A 433 -20.56 3.59 13.08
N GLY A 434 -19.75 2.73 13.66
CA GLY A 434 -18.31 2.59 13.49
C GLY A 434 -17.61 2.42 14.84
N GLU A 435 -16.36 2.01 14.85
CA GLU A 435 -15.52 1.85 16.03
C GLU A 435 -14.65 3.09 16.25
N VAL A 436 -14.77 3.73 17.41
CA VAL A 436 -13.93 4.87 17.78
C VAL A 436 -12.54 4.39 18.16
N ASN A 437 -11.51 4.93 17.52
CA ASN A 437 -10.11 4.72 17.90
C ASN A 437 -9.62 5.90 18.76
N PRO A 438 -9.51 5.73 20.07
CA PRO A 438 -9.12 6.82 20.97
C PRO A 438 -7.65 7.26 20.78
N ALA A 439 -6.78 6.37 20.25
CA ALA A 439 -5.39 6.70 20.03
C ALA A 439 -5.17 7.72 18.90
N GLY A 440 -6.11 7.80 17.94
CA GLY A 440 -6.03 8.72 16.80
C GLY A 440 -7.21 9.69 16.67
N ASN A 441 -8.17 9.64 17.59
CA ASN A 441 -9.42 10.41 17.57
C ASN A 441 -10.14 10.35 16.22
N TYR A 442 -10.34 9.13 15.71
CA TYR A 442 -11.05 8.87 14.47
C TYR A 442 -11.97 7.66 14.61
N LEU A 443 -12.92 7.55 13.70
CA LEU A 443 -13.86 6.45 13.59
C LEU A 443 -13.45 5.52 12.45
N SER A 444 -13.44 4.21 12.70
CA SER A 444 -13.28 3.16 11.67
C SER A 444 -14.61 2.50 11.40
N VAL A 445 -15.05 2.48 10.14
CA VAL A 445 -16.26 1.83 9.68
C VAL A 445 -15.88 0.63 8.82
N HIS A 446 -16.36 -0.55 9.17
CA HIS A 446 -16.07 -1.81 8.52
C HIS A 446 -17.24 -2.29 7.66
N GLN A 447 -17.01 -3.29 6.80
CA GLN A 447 -18.07 -3.84 5.95
C GLN A 447 -19.23 -4.42 6.78
N PHE A 448 -18.96 -4.98 7.95
CA PHE A 448 -20.01 -5.48 8.85
C PHE A 448 -20.89 -4.37 9.46
N ASP A 449 -20.49 -3.09 9.37
CA ASP A 449 -21.33 -1.96 9.76
C ASP A 449 -22.35 -1.58 8.67
N ALA A 450 -22.37 -2.29 7.51
CA ALA A 450 -23.35 -2.08 6.46
C ALA A 450 -24.77 -2.16 7.00
N HIS A 451 -25.61 -1.20 6.56
CA HIS A 451 -26.93 -1.02 7.11
C HIS A 451 -27.91 -0.49 6.08
N ALA A 452 -29.21 -0.76 6.27
CA ALA A 452 -30.29 -0.23 5.47
C ALA A 452 -31.39 0.33 6.39
N TRP A 453 -31.93 1.50 6.00
CA TRP A 453 -33.01 2.17 6.71
C TRP A 453 -34.03 2.72 5.74
N VAL A 454 -35.08 3.36 6.22
CA VAL A 454 -36.21 3.87 5.44
C VAL A 454 -36.26 5.38 5.49
N GLU A 455 -36.59 5.99 4.36
CA GLU A 455 -37.06 7.36 4.31
C GLU A 455 -38.48 7.40 3.76
N TYR A 456 -39.34 8.15 4.42
CA TYR A 456 -40.73 8.43 3.97
C TYR A 456 -40.94 9.91 3.90
N TRP A 457 -41.81 10.31 2.99
CA TRP A 457 -42.06 11.71 2.74
C TRP A 457 -43.33 12.23 3.45
N VAL A 458 -43.22 13.39 4.07
CA VAL A 458 -44.28 14.09 4.76
C VAL A 458 -44.35 15.52 4.25
N ALA A 459 -45.56 16.00 3.89
CA ALA A 459 -45.75 17.38 3.43
C ALA A 459 -45.17 18.37 4.45
N GLU A 460 -44.56 19.47 3.96
CA GLU A 460 -43.89 20.51 4.74
C GLU A 460 -42.62 20.11 5.51
N ARG A 461 -42.49 18.81 5.87
CA ARG A 461 -41.30 18.27 6.53
C ARG A 461 -40.27 17.68 5.53
N GLY A 462 -40.76 17.17 4.40
CA GLY A 462 -39.98 16.50 3.38
C GLY A 462 -39.63 15.06 3.77
N TRP A 463 -38.44 14.56 3.34
CA TRP A 463 -37.99 13.22 3.64
C TRP A 463 -37.57 13.08 5.10
N VAL A 464 -38.17 12.13 5.79
CA VAL A 464 -37.91 11.78 7.20
C VAL A 464 -37.30 10.40 7.27
N SER A 465 -36.16 10.27 7.92
CA SER A 465 -35.46 8.98 8.14
C SER A 465 -36.09 8.22 9.32
N VAL A 466 -36.20 6.89 9.17
CA VAL A 466 -36.65 5.98 10.24
C VAL A 466 -35.97 4.64 10.07
N ASP A 467 -35.52 4.07 11.19
CA ASP A 467 -34.87 2.77 11.21
C ASP A 467 -35.73 1.73 11.95
N PRO A 468 -36.42 0.81 11.23
CA PRO A 468 -37.21 -0.23 11.86
C PRO A 468 -36.37 -1.25 12.61
N THR A 469 -35.06 -1.39 12.29
CA THR A 469 -34.16 -2.32 12.98
C THR A 469 -34.01 -1.97 14.46
N PHE A 470 -34.05 -0.67 14.79
CA PHE A 470 -33.98 -0.19 16.17
C PHE A 470 -35.08 -0.78 17.07
N GLN A 471 -36.24 -1.12 16.52
CA GLN A 471 -37.36 -1.68 17.28
C GLN A 471 -37.19 -3.17 17.64
N VAL A 472 -36.31 -3.87 16.90
CA VAL A 472 -36.09 -5.32 17.04
C VAL A 472 -34.76 -5.64 17.68
N ALA A 473 -33.73 -4.89 17.32
CA ALA A 473 -32.37 -5.06 17.79
C ALA A 473 -31.74 -3.68 18.08
N PRO A 474 -32.13 -2.96 19.13
CA PRO A 474 -31.57 -1.67 19.49
C PRO A 474 -30.04 -1.73 19.67
N GLU A 475 -29.51 -2.87 20.14
CA GLU A 475 -28.09 -3.10 20.30
C GLU A 475 -27.33 -2.97 18.97
N ARG A 476 -27.98 -3.30 17.84
CA ARG A 476 -27.37 -3.14 16.50
C ARG A 476 -27.02 -1.68 16.20
N VAL A 477 -27.88 -0.77 16.60
CA VAL A 477 -27.71 0.66 16.36
C VAL A 477 -26.85 1.31 17.44
N GLU A 478 -27.10 1.00 18.71
CA GLU A 478 -26.41 1.62 19.84
C GLU A 478 -25.00 1.06 20.08
N GLN A 479 -24.80 -0.25 19.89
CA GLN A 479 -23.56 -0.95 20.28
C GLN A 479 -22.84 -1.60 19.09
N GLY A 480 -23.59 -1.98 18.04
CA GLY A 480 -23.06 -2.56 16.81
C GLY A 480 -23.52 -3.97 16.52
N LEU A 481 -23.12 -4.50 15.36
CA LEU A 481 -23.59 -5.80 14.86
C LEU A 481 -23.18 -6.96 15.77
N GLU A 482 -22.00 -6.94 16.34
CA GLU A 482 -21.52 -8.01 17.21
C GLU A 482 -22.41 -8.20 18.44
N GLN A 483 -22.85 -7.12 19.06
CA GLN A 483 -23.72 -7.18 20.23
C GLN A 483 -25.13 -7.70 19.88
N ALA A 484 -25.65 -7.27 18.74
CA ALA A 484 -26.90 -7.76 18.20
C ALA A 484 -26.86 -9.27 17.90
N LEU A 485 -25.69 -9.78 17.50
CA LEU A 485 -25.48 -11.20 17.19
C LEU A 485 -24.75 -11.98 18.30
N ALA A 486 -24.67 -11.45 19.52
CA ALA A 486 -23.91 -12.07 20.61
C ALA A 486 -24.34 -13.52 20.91
N ARG A 487 -25.59 -13.88 20.59
CA ARG A 487 -26.15 -15.24 20.72
C ARG A 487 -25.89 -16.12 19.49
N GLU A 488 -25.45 -15.56 18.39
CA GLU A 488 -25.16 -16.25 17.12
C GLU A 488 -23.67 -16.30 16.89
N ARG A 489 -23.17 -17.38 16.27
CA ARG A 489 -21.75 -17.51 15.88
C ARG A 489 -21.46 -17.00 14.47
N SER A 490 -22.43 -16.33 13.84
CA SER A 490 -22.34 -15.87 12.45
C SER A 490 -21.47 -14.63 12.26
N PHE A 491 -21.21 -13.85 13.32
CA PHE A 491 -20.36 -12.66 13.22
C PHE A 491 -18.92 -13.02 12.86
N LEU A 492 -18.42 -12.47 11.76
CA LEU A 492 -17.09 -12.73 11.19
C LEU A 492 -16.77 -14.24 10.98
N ALA A 493 -17.80 -15.04 10.66
CA ALA A 493 -17.63 -16.49 10.48
C ALA A 493 -16.61 -16.82 9.37
N ASP A 494 -16.56 -16.01 8.33
CA ASP A 494 -15.70 -16.20 7.16
C ASP A 494 -14.25 -15.73 7.41
N GLU A 495 -13.99 -15.03 8.53
CA GLU A 495 -12.67 -14.48 8.90
C GLU A 495 -12.19 -14.94 10.28
N PRO A 496 -11.84 -16.21 10.47
CA PRO A 496 -11.49 -16.78 11.79
C PRO A 496 -10.22 -16.19 12.40
N LEU A 497 -9.31 -15.60 11.58
CA LEU A 497 -8.05 -15.01 12.02
C LEU A 497 -8.12 -13.49 12.20
N SER A 498 -9.29 -12.86 12.05
CA SER A 498 -9.45 -11.43 12.23
C SER A 498 -9.11 -11.00 13.66
N LEU A 499 -8.22 -9.98 13.79
CA LEU A 499 -7.87 -9.40 15.09
C LEU A 499 -9.05 -8.70 15.77
N LEU A 500 -10.12 -8.37 15.05
CA LEU A 500 -11.35 -7.82 15.58
C LEU A 500 -12.08 -8.78 16.54
N ARG A 501 -11.88 -10.10 16.39
CA ARG A 501 -12.42 -11.09 17.33
C ARG A 501 -11.79 -11.05 18.72
N PHE A 502 -10.61 -10.46 18.86
CA PHE A 502 -9.86 -10.38 20.12
C PHE A 502 -9.98 -9.02 20.78
N ARG A 503 -10.98 -8.21 20.39
CA ARG A 503 -11.17 -6.87 20.96
C ARG A 503 -11.51 -6.86 22.45
N ASP A 504 -12.08 -7.95 22.97
CA ASP A 504 -12.36 -8.11 24.40
C ASP A 504 -11.11 -8.39 25.25
N VAL A 505 -9.98 -8.74 24.59
CA VAL A 505 -8.68 -8.94 25.26
C VAL A 505 -7.95 -7.61 25.32
N GLY A 506 -8.00 -6.92 26.45
CA GLY A 506 -7.59 -5.52 26.62
C GLY A 506 -6.21 -5.16 26.04
N TRP A 507 -5.15 -5.97 26.28
CA TRP A 507 -3.82 -5.68 25.74
C TRP A 507 -3.73 -5.89 24.20
N MET A 508 -4.41 -6.91 23.67
CA MET A 508 -4.47 -7.15 22.22
C MET A 508 -5.23 -6.04 21.52
N ASN A 509 -6.35 -5.61 22.10
CA ASN A 509 -7.12 -4.50 21.55
C ASN A 509 -6.32 -3.20 21.55
N THR A 510 -5.59 -2.90 22.63
CA THR A 510 -4.72 -1.72 22.70
C THR A 510 -3.63 -1.76 21.61
N LEU A 511 -3.00 -2.93 21.40
CA LEU A 511 -1.99 -3.10 20.35
C LEU A 511 -2.59 -2.92 18.95
N ARG A 512 -3.78 -3.52 18.72
CA ARG A 512 -4.53 -3.39 17.47
C ARG A 512 -4.88 -1.92 17.16
N LEU A 513 -5.44 -1.19 18.13
CA LEU A 513 -5.83 0.21 17.96
C LEU A 513 -4.61 1.12 17.71
N ARG A 514 -3.48 0.87 18.38
CA ARG A 514 -2.23 1.61 18.11
C ARG A 514 -1.70 1.30 16.72
N TRP A 515 -1.71 0.03 16.32
CA TRP A 515 -1.30 -0.36 14.97
C TRP A 515 -2.21 0.26 13.90
N ASP A 516 -3.52 0.23 14.11
CA ASP A 516 -4.48 0.85 13.23
C ASP A 516 -4.27 2.37 13.11
N SER A 517 -3.94 3.04 14.23
CA SER A 517 -3.59 4.46 14.25
C SER A 517 -2.33 4.78 13.44
N LEU A 518 -1.29 3.94 13.53
CA LEU A 518 -0.08 4.08 12.71
C LEU A 518 -0.37 3.89 11.22
N ASN A 519 -1.17 2.86 10.89
CA ASN A 519 -1.56 2.60 9.51
C ASN A 519 -2.47 3.70 8.93
N TYR A 520 -3.37 4.27 9.74
CA TYR A 520 -4.16 5.43 9.37
C TYR A 520 -3.28 6.66 9.11
N GLY A 521 -2.30 6.92 9.99
CA GLY A 521 -1.31 7.98 9.79
C GLY A 521 -0.55 7.79 8.48
N TRP A 522 -0.11 6.57 8.17
CA TRP A 522 0.53 6.23 6.90
C TRP A 522 -0.38 6.52 5.70
N GLN A 523 -1.63 6.05 5.73
CA GLN A 523 -2.60 6.30 4.66
C GLN A 523 -2.87 7.80 4.49
N ARG A 524 -3.10 8.52 5.59
CA ARG A 524 -3.43 9.94 5.56
C ARG A 524 -2.27 10.82 5.06
N TRP A 525 -1.04 10.56 5.53
CA TRP A 525 0.10 11.47 5.30
C TRP A 525 1.01 11.03 4.16
N ILE A 526 1.06 9.74 3.82
CA ILE A 526 1.96 9.20 2.81
C ILE A 526 1.22 8.85 1.53
N LEU A 527 0.19 8.00 1.60
CA LEU A 527 -0.52 7.53 0.41
C LEU A 527 -1.44 8.60 -0.19
N ASN A 528 -2.10 9.40 0.65
CA ASN A 528 -2.97 10.49 0.21
C ASN A 528 -2.24 11.83 0.01
N TYR A 529 -0.89 11.86 0.05
CA TYR A 529 -0.11 13.04 -0.29
C TYR A 529 -0.18 13.28 -1.80
N GLN A 530 -1.22 14.01 -2.24
CA GLN A 530 -1.55 14.30 -3.64
C GLN A 530 -1.14 15.73 -4.03
N ASP A 531 -1.29 16.09 -5.31
CA ASP A 531 -0.92 17.38 -5.87
C ASP A 531 -1.48 18.59 -5.09
N GLU A 532 -2.75 18.52 -4.67
CA GLU A 532 -3.38 19.61 -3.92
C GLU A 532 -2.70 19.84 -2.55
N GLN A 533 -2.40 18.76 -1.82
CA GLN A 533 -1.73 18.85 -0.52
C GLN A 533 -0.28 19.28 -0.68
N GLN A 534 0.40 18.76 -1.71
CA GLN A 534 1.77 19.16 -2.05
C GLN A 534 1.81 20.65 -2.39
N SER A 535 0.93 21.12 -3.25
CA SER A 535 0.86 22.52 -3.68
C SER A 535 0.54 23.45 -2.51
N GLN A 536 -0.41 23.09 -1.63
CA GLN A 536 -0.74 23.86 -0.43
C GLN A 536 0.43 23.93 0.56
N MET A 537 1.13 22.82 0.78
CA MET A 537 2.32 22.77 1.65
C MET A 537 3.45 23.65 1.08
N LEU A 538 3.73 23.50 -0.22
CA LEU A 538 4.76 24.29 -0.89
C LEU A 538 4.42 25.79 -0.92
N GLN A 539 3.15 26.15 -1.12
CA GLN A 539 2.68 27.54 -1.05
C GLN A 539 2.81 28.12 0.36
N ARG A 540 2.57 27.32 1.41
CA ARG A 540 2.76 27.77 2.81
C ARG A 540 4.23 28.00 3.14
N TRP A 541 5.15 27.22 2.60
CA TRP A 541 6.58 27.31 2.92
C TRP A 541 7.33 28.33 2.06
N PHE A 542 6.99 28.42 0.79
CA PHE A 542 7.74 29.18 -0.21
C PHE A 542 6.92 30.26 -0.92
N GLY A 543 5.63 30.40 -0.61
CA GLY A 543 4.73 31.30 -1.33
C GLY A 543 4.28 30.72 -2.68
N LYS A 544 3.74 31.57 -3.56
CA LYS A 544 3.32 31.16 -4.92
C LYS A 544 4.57 30.88 -5.76
N LEU A 545 4.99 29.62 -5.85
CA LEU A 545 6.06 29.18 -6.73
C LEU A 545 5.46 28.72 -8.08
N ASP A 546 6.05 29.19 -9.14
CA ASP A 546 5.80 28.69 -10.50
C ASP A 546 6.41 27.28 -10.65
N GLY A 547 5.80 26.40 -11.46
CA GLY A 547 6.29 25.03 -11.67
C GLY A 547 7.73 24.96 -12.17
N GLN A 548 8.19 25.98 -12.91
CA GLN A 548 9.58 26.10 -13.35
C GLN A 548 10.53 26.37 -12.17
N ALA A 549 10.16 27.25 -11.24
CA ALA A 549 10.96 27.56 -10.05
C ALA A 549 11.08 26.34 -9.13
N LEU A 550 10.00 25.55 -8.98
CA LEU A 550 10.02 24.27 -8.26
C LEU A 550 10.97 23.26 -8.90
N GLY A 551 10.91 23.11 -10.23
CA GLY A 551 11.81 22.21 -10.97
C GLY A 551 13.27 22.58 -10.81
N LEU A 552 13.62 23.87 -10.97
CA LEU A 552 14.98 24.37 -10.77
C LEU A 552 15.45 24.22 -9.32
N GLY A 553 14.57 24.49 -8.33
CA GLY A 553 14.87 24.28 -6.92
C GLY A 553 15.17 22.82 -6.61
N LEU A 554 14.38 21.88 -7.15
CA LEU A 554 14.62 20.44 -7.00
C LEU A 554 15.96 20.01 -7.61
N ILE A 555 16.30 20.48 -8.82
CA ILE A 555 17.59 20.20 -9.47
C ILE A 555 18.74 20.73 -8.61
N ALA A 556 18.61 21.94 -8.07
CA ALA A 556 19.63 22.54 -7.19
C ALA A 556 19.84 21.73 -5.90
N VAL A 557 18.75 21.32 -5.23
CA VAL A 557 18.83 20.48 -4.01
C VAL A 557 19.40 19.10 -4.31
N LEU A 558 19.00 18.46 -5.41
CA LEU A 558 19.56 17.18 -5.87
C LEU A 558 21.03 17.30 -6.20
N GLY A 559 21.43 18.36 -6.90
CA GLY A 559 22.83 18.66 -7.22
C GLY A 559 23.67 18.86 -5.95
N LEU A 560 23.14 19.61 -4.98
CA LEU A 560 23.80 19.85 -3.69
C LEU A 560 23.97 18.55 -2.89
N LEU A 561 22.90 17.74 -2.75
CA LEU A 561 22.94 16.46 -2.04
C LEU A 561 23.91 15.48 -2.71
N THR A 562 23.87 15.40 -4.03
CA THR A 562 24.77 14.53 -4.80
C THR A 562 26.22 15.03 -4.65
N GLY A 563 26.46 16.34 -4.67
CA GLY A 563 27.76 16.95 -4.43
C GLY A 563 28.29 16.65 -3.02
N ILE A 564 27.46 16.80 -1.98
CA ILE A 564 27.83 16.45 -0.59
C ILE A 564 28.15 14.96 -0.49
N LEU A 565 27.32 14.10 -1.06
CA LEU A 565 27.52 12.66 -1.07
C LEU A 565 28.83 12.29 -1.79
N ALA A 566 29.11 12.89 -2.93
CA ALA A 566 30.35 12.71 -3.67
C ALA A 566 31.56 13.15 -2.83
N LEU A 567 31.48 14.31 -2.15
CA LEU A 567 32.54 14.79 -1.25
C LEU A 567 32.79 13.82 -0.09
N VAL A 568 31.73 13.25 0.49
CA VAL A 568 31.83 12.28 1.60
C VAL A 568 32.38 10.93 1.14
N LEU A 569 31.95 10.44 -0.02
CA LEU A 569 32.37 9.15 -0.56
C LEU A 569 33.79 9.18 -1.11
N PHE A 570 34.10 10.16 -1.95
CA PHE A 570 35.41 10.24 -2.61
C PHE A 570 36.48 10.85 -1.72
N LYS A 571 36.09 11.56 -0.65
CA LYS A 571 37.02 12.19 0.31
C LYS A 571 38.25 12.76 -0.40
N PRO A 572 38.09 13.71 -1.37
CA PRO A 572 39.17 14.16 -2.25
C PRO A 572 40.34 14.77 -1.47
N TRP A 573 40.11 15.22 -0.20
CA TRP A 573 41.12 15.70 0.72
C TRP A 573 41.88 14.57 1.45
N ARG A 574 41.39 13.33 1.47
CA ARG A 574 42.08 12.14 2.00
C ARG A 574 42.66 11.33 0.84
N ARG A 575 43.66 11.82 0.16
CA ARG A 575 44.56 10.94 -0.59
C ARG A 575 45.27 10.05 0.43
N GLU A 576 44.75 8.90 0.73
CA GLU A 576 45.52 7.82 1.38
C GLU A 576 46.61 7.44 0.39
N LYS A 577 47.75 8.10 0.50
CA LYS A 577 48.95 7.59 -0.15
C LYS A 577 49.17 6.21 0.46
N ASP A 578 49.18 5.18 -0.36
CA ASP A 578 49.54 3.82 -0.03
C ASP A 578 50.75 3.86 0.91
N VAL A 579 50.73 3.05 1.99
CA VAL A 579 51.77 3.03 3.01
C VAL A 579 53.14 2.79 2.35
N GLN A 580 53.20 1.90 1.35
CA GLN A 580 54.39 1.55 0.61
C GLN A 580 54.91 2.76 -0.21
N GLN A 581 53.99 3.49 -0.87
CA GLN A 581 54.34 4.70 -1.63
C GLN A 581 54.87 5.81 -0.68
N ARG A 582 54.28 5.95 0.52
CA ARG A 582 54.78 6.94 1.51
C ARG A 582 56.19 6.63 1.99
N GLN A 583 56.53 5.34 2.16
CA GLN A 583 57.87 4.91 2.56
C GLN A 583 58.86 5.12 1.40
N PHE A 584 58.44 4.87 0.17
CA PHE A 584 59.26 5.13 -1.01
C PHE A 584 59.51 6.62 -1.21
N ASP A 585 58.47 7.49 -1.07
CA ASP A 585 58.64 8.95 -1.11
C ASP A 585 59.60 9.47 0.00
N ARG A 586 59.64 8.80 1.15
CA ARG A 586 60.59 9.11 2.23
C ARG A 586 62.02 8.68 1.85
N PHE A 587 62.16 7.55 1.19
CA PHE A 587 63.42 7.05 0.66
C PHE A 587 63.97 7.98 -0.41
N GLU A 588 63.15 8.40 -1.39
CA GLU A 588 63.56 9.40 -2.38
C GLU A 588 64.04 10.70 -1.75
N ARG A 589 63.32 11.21 -0.72
CA ARG A 589 63.74 12.41 0.02
C ARG A 589 65.05 12.25 0.76
N LEU A 590 65.34 11.08 1.29
CA LEU A 590 66.61 10.79 1.92
C LEU A 590 67.76 10.86 0.94
N LEU A 591 67.62 10.21 -0.22
CA LEU A 591 68.63 10.24 -1.29
C LEU A 591 68.80 11.64 -1.93
N ALA A 592 67.68 12.36 -2.08
CA ALA A 592 67.70 13.73 -2.60
C ALA A 592 68.45 14.71 -1.68
N ARG A 593 68.47 14.49 -0.36
CA ARG A 593 69.30 15.24 0.59
C ARG A 593 70.80 14.98 0.43
N GLN A 594 71.16 13.85 -0.14
CA GLN A 594 72.52 13.53 -0.51
C GLN A 594 72.92 13.93 -1.95
N GLY A 595 71.97 14.66 -2.64
CA GLY A 595 72.19 15.13 -4.01
C GLY A 595 71.66 14.19 -5.10
N ILE A 596 71.24 12.99 -4.76
CA ILE A 596 70.76 11.99 -5.73
C ILE A 596 69.28 12.10 -5.92
N ARG A 597 68.83 12.72 -7.00
CA ARG A 597 67.39 12.88 -7.35
C ARG A 597 66.99 11.86 -8.40
N ARG A 598 65.81 11.34 -8.27
CA ARG A 598 65.19 10.44 -9.24
C ARG A 598 64.83 11.18 -10.52
N HIS A 599 65.14 10.63 -11.69
CA HIS A 599 64.74 11.19 -12.98
C HIS A 599 63.26 10.89 -13.30
N LYS A 600 62.66 11.73 -14.12
CA LYS A 600 61.29 11.54 -14.55
C LYS A 600 61.17 10.25 -15.37
N GLY A 601 60.32 9.29 -14.94
CA GLY A 601 60.17 7.97 -15.58
C GLY A 601 61.12 6.89 -15.11
N GLU A 602 62.09 7.19 -14.22
CA GLU A 602 63.04 6.22 -13.70
C GLU A 602 62.33 5.21 -12.74
N GLY A 603 62.47 3.91 -12.96
CA GLY A 603 61.96 2.85 -12.11
C GLY A 603 62.62 2.83 -10.75
N ALA A 604 61.92 2.25 -9.71
CA ALA A 604 62.46 2.18 -8.36
C ALA A 604 63.81 1.48 -8.30
N ARG A 605 63.96 0.35 -9.03
CA ARG A 605 65.19 -0.45 -9.10
C ARG A 605 66.32 0.31 -9.79
N SER A 606 66.08 0.92 -10.93
CA SER A 606 67.09 1.70 -11.66
C SER A 606 67.61 2.86 -10.84
N PHE A 607 66.70 3.57 -10.13
CA PHE A 607 67.04 4.65 -9.21
C PHE A 607 67.93 4.15 -8.07
N ALA A 608 67.56 2.99 -7.45
CA ALA A 608 68.34 2.40 -6.37
C ALA A 608 69.72 1.92 -6.81
N GLU A 609 69.88 1.31 -7.99
CA GLU A 609 71.18 0.90 -8.52
C GLU A 609 72.07 2.10 -8.83
N ARG A 610 71.56 3.16 -9.41
CA ARG A 610 72.31 4.40 -9.60
C ARG A 610 72.77 5.01 -8.28
N ALA A 611 71.83 5.09 -7.28
CA ALA A 611 72.18 5.56 -5.96
C ALA A 611 73.22 4.69 -5.25
N ALA A 612 73.14 3.35 -5.44
CA ALA A 612 74.11 2.40 -4.90
C ALA A 612 75.51 2.53 -5.56
N THR A 613 75.59 2.94 -6.82
CA THR A 613 76.85 3.22 -7.50
C THR A 613 77.48 4.51 -7.01
N GLU A 614 76.69 5.54 -6.75
CA GLU A 614 77.13 6.83 -6.23
C GLU A 614 77.48 6.79 -4.72
N MET A 615 76.91 5.78 -3.99
CA MET A 615 77.11 5.61 -2.57
C MET A 615 77.45 4.12 -2.21
N PRO A 616 78.71 3.66 -2.49
CA PRO A 616 79.03 2.24 -2.37
C PRO A 616 78.90 1.66 -0.92
N ASP A 617 79.24 2.46 0.09
CA ASP A 617 79.11 2.03 1.49
C ASP A 617 77.68 1.81 1.96
N GLN A 618 76.72 2.50 1.33
CA GLN A 618 75.26 2.42 1.63
C GLN A 618 74.52 1.49 0.67
N ALA A 619 75.20 1.01 -0.38
CA ALA A 619 74.60 0.18 -1.44
C ALA A 619 73.82 -1.05 -0.90
N PRO A 620 74.30 -1.79 0.11
CA PRO A 620 73.54 -2.93 0.64
C PRO A 620 72.18 -2.54 1.23
N ALA A 621 72.11 -1.43 1.97
CA ALA A 621 70.89 -0.94 2.62
C ALA A 621 69.89 -0.39 1.59
N ILE A 622 70.39 0.37 0.55
CA ILE A 622 69.61 0.90 -0.56
C ILE A 622 68.94 -0.22 -1.37
N ARG A 623 69.73 -1.24 -1.74
CA ARG A 623 69.26 -2.39 -2.51
C ARG A 623 68.28 -3.26 -1.69
N ALA A 624 68.50 -3.45 -0.39
CA ALA A 624 67.60 -4.19 0.50
C ALA A 624 66.23 -3.50 0.59
N PHE A 625 66.18 -2.18 0.77
CA PHE A 625 64.95 -1.41 0.80
C PHE A 625 64.14 -1.53 -0.49
N VAL A 626 64.78 -1.34 -1.65
CA VAL A 626 64.03 -1.36 -2.93
C VAL A 626 63.58 -2.77 -3.30
N ARG A 627 64.37 -3.82 -3.03
CA ARG A 627 63.91 -5.21 -3.21
C ARG A 627 62.65 -5.52 -2.36
N LEU A 628 62.63 -5.09 -1.10
CA LEU A 628 61.46 -5.27 -0.24
C LEU A 628 60.29 -4.44 -0.73
N TYR A 629 60.50 -3.20 -1.16
CA TYR A 629 59.47 -2.35 -1.78
C TYR A 629 58.87 -3.00 -3.02
N GLU A 630 59.67 -3.48 -3.95
CA GLU A 630 59.22 -4.17 -5.16
C GLU A 630 58.44 -5.46 -4.85
N ALA A 631 58.92 -6.26 -3.90
CA ALA A 631 58.25 -7.48 -3.48
C ALA A 631 56.86 -7.21 -2.89
N GLN A 632 56.72 -6.20 -2.04
CA GLN A 632 55.44 -5.82 -1.47
C GLN A 632 54.51 -5.12 -2.44
N ARG A 633 55.02 -4.33 -3.40
CA ARG A 633 54.27 -3.57 -4.35
C ARG A 633 53.81 -4.34 -5.58
N TYR A 634 54.67 -5.16 -6.14
CA TYR A 634 54.46 -5.82 -7.42
C TYR A 634 54.25 -7.34 -7.32
N ALA A 635 54.89 -8.01 -6.34
CA ALA A 635 54.73 -9.45 -6.15
C ALA A 635 53.56 -9.79 -5.23
N GLN A 636 52.82 -8.81 -4.68
CA GLN A 636 51.67 -8.98 -3.76
C GLN A 636 51.97 -9.87 -2.55
N LEU A 637 53.24 -9.94 -2.12
CA LEU A 637 53.60 -10.66 -0.89
C LEU A 637 53.09 -9.84 0.30
N PRO A 638 52.18 -10.39 1.12
CA PRO A 638 51.67 -9.69 2.30
C PRO A 638 52.81 -9.62 3.35
N GLY A 639 53.47 -8.45 3.39
CA GLY A 639 54.43 -8.13 4.45
C GLY A 639 53.85 -7.03 5.35
N PRO A 640 54.04 -7.08 6.67
CA PRO A 640 53.67 -6.01 7.58
C PRO A 640 54.42 -4.73 7.14
N GLY A 641 53.74 -3.61 7.06
CA GLY A 641 54.32 -2.30 6.67
C GLY A 641 55.47 -1.84 7.60
N GLU A 642 55.66 -2.52 8.74
CA GLU A 642 56.79 -2.38 9.66
C GLU A 642 58.12 -2.81 9.08
N GLU A 643 58.17 -3.86 8.24
CA GLU A 643 59.42 -4.33 7.61
C GLU A 643 60.01 -3.30 6.68
N LEU A 644 59.18 -2.70 5.85
CA LEU A 644 59.59 -1.61 4.92
C LEU A 644 60.05 -0.37 5.71
N SER A 645 59.38 -0.06 6.82
CA SER A 645 59.76 1.01 7.74
C SER A 645 61.09 0.76 8.43
N ARG A 646 61.38 -0.52 8.87
CA ARG A 646 62.68 -0.92 9.42
C ARG A 646 63.78 -0.83 8.36
N ALA A 647 63.54 -1.31 7.14
CA ALA A 647 64.46 -1.19 6.03
C ALA A 647 64.81 0.27 5.71
N LEU A 648 63.81 1.16 5.73
CA LEU A 648 64.00 2.59 5.56
C LEU A 648 64.86 3.20 6.71
N THR A 649 64.64 2.73 7.93
CA THR A 649 65.42 3.18 9.10
C THR A 649 66.87 2.76 8.96
N ASN A 650 67.12 1.54 8.45
CA ASN A 650 68.49 1.07 8.18
C ASN A 650 69.18 1.90 7.10
N VAL A 651 68.49 2.25 6.03
CA VAL A 651 69.02 3.20 5.03
C VAL A 651 69.35 4.53 5.67
N ARG A 652 68.46 5.05 6.52
CA ARG A 652 68.67 6.34 7.20
C ARG A 652 69.90 6.27 8.17
N ARG A 653 70.10 5.19 8.88
CA ARG A 653 71.26 5.01 9.79
C ARG A 653 72.59 4.86 9.05
N ALA A 654 72.56 4.28 7.86
CA ALA A 654 73.71 4.15 7.00
C ALA A 654 74.15 5.45 6.30
N MET A 655 73.25 6.48 6.24
CA MET A 655 73.55 7.74 5.61
C MET A 655 74.51 8.61 6.40
N PRO A 656 75.53 9.24 5.76
CA PRO A 656 76.45 10.14 6.46
C PRO A 656 75.72 11.41 6.91
N TRP A 657 76.08 11.89 8.09
CA TRP A 657 75.59 13.15 8.62
C TRP A 657 76.18 14.32 7.76
N ARG A 658 75.33 14.97 6.90
CA ARG A 658 75.70 16.25 6.25
C ARG A 658 74.95 17.37 6.91
N ILE A 659 75.65 18.32 7.52
CA ILE A 659 75.12 19.65 7.85
C ILE A 659 74.89 20.34 6.53
N ALA A 660 73.68 20.80 6.23
CA ALA A 660 73.33 21.49 5.00
C ALA A 660 74.24 22.72 4.84
N ALA A 661 75.10 22.75 3.82
CA ALA A 661 75.81 23.94 3.43
C ALA A 661 74.81 25.00 2.87
N PRO A 662 74.98 26.27 3.19
CA PRO A 662 74.05 27.33 2.71
C PRO A 662 74.09 27.42 1.19
N ARG A 663 72.93 27.55 0.56
CA ARG A 663 72.75 27.75 -0.87
C ARG A 663 73.54 29.01 -1.31
N ARG A 664 74.60 28.83 -2.13
CA ARG A 664 75.10 29.94 -2.97
C ARG A 664 74.13 30.12 -4.13
N HIS A 665 73.47 31.25 -4.18
CA HIS A 665 72.79 31.74 -5.36
C HIS A 665 73.79 32.10 -6.44
N SER A 666 73.69 31.51 -7.61
CA SER A 666 74.22 32.04 -8.85
C SER A 666 73.20 31.70 -9.95
#